data_df38b0d85aa6e7adb98a27c37a5bc085
#
_entry.id   df38b0d85aa6e7adb98a27c37a5bc085
#
_cell.length_a   1.000
_cell.length_b   1.000
_cell.length_c   1.000
_cell.angle_alpha   90.00
_cell.angle_beta   90.00
_cell.angle_gamma   90.00
#
_symmetry.space_group_name_H-M   'P 1'
#
loop_
_entity.id
_entity.type
_entity.pdbx_description
1 polymer ?
#
loop_
_entity_poly.entity_id
_entity_poly.type
_entity_poly.pdbx_seq_one_letter_code
_entity_poly.pdbx_strand_id
1 'polypeptide(L)'
;MRVKGIRKNYQHLWRGGTLLLGMLMICSAVEKLWVTVYYGVPVWKEATTTLFCASDAKAYDTEVHNVWATHACVPTDPNPQEIVLENVTENFNMWKNNMVEQMHEDIISLWDQSLKPCVKLTPLCVTLHCTNLENATNTTGSNWKEMNRGEIKNCSFNVTTSIGNKMQKEYALFYKLDVVPIDNDNTXYNLINCNTSVITQACPKVSFEPIPIHYCAPAGFAILKCNDKKFNGSGPCINVSTVQCTHGIRPVVSTQLLLNGSLAEEGVVIRSENFTDNVKTIIVQLKESVEINCTRPNNNTRKSIPIGPGKAFYATGDIIGDIRQAHCNISGEKWNNTLKQIVTKLQAQFENKTIVFKQSSGGDPEIVMHSFNCGGEFFYCNSTQLFNSTWNNTIGPNNTNGTITLPCRIKQIINRWQEVGKAMYAPPIRGQIRCSSNITGLLLTRDGGREVSNTTEIFRPGGGDMRDNWRSELYKYKVVKIEPLGVAPTKAKRRVVQREKRAVTLGAVFLGFLGAAGSTMGAASLTLTVQARQLLSGIVQQQNNLLRAIEAQQHLLQLTVWGIKQLQARVLAVERYLKDQQLLGIWGCSGKLICTTAVPWNASWSNKSLDQIWNNMTWMEWEREIGNYTNLIYTLIEESQNQQEKNEQELLELDKWASLWNWFDISKWLWYIKIFIMIVGGLVGLRIVFTVLSIVNRVRQGYSPLSFQTRFPAPRGLDRPEGIEEEGGERDRDRSRPLVHGLLALIWDDLRSLCLFSYHRLRDLILIAARIVELLGRRGWEALKYWGNLLQYWIQELKNSAVSLFGAIAIAVAEGTDRIIEVAQRIGRAFLHIPRRIRQGLERTLL
;
A
#
# COMPACT_ATOMS: atom_id res chain seq x y z
N MET A 1 -61.66 -25.40 -71.49
CA MET A 1 -60.24 -25.22 -71.31
C MET A 1 -59.89 -23.84 -70.83
N ARG A 2 -60.36 -23.42 -69.61
CA ARG A 2 -59.95 -22.05 -69.12
C ARG A 2 -59.90 -21.97 -67.55
N VAL A 3 -59.50 -23.01 -66.88
CA VAL A 3 -59.45 -22.91 -65.39
C VAL A 3 -58.05 -23.30 -64.80
N LYS A 4 -57.10 -23.83 -65.61
CA LYS A 4 -55.79 -24.23 -65.15
C LYS A 4 -54.73 -23.12 -65.11
N GLY A 5 -54.95 -21.97 -65.77
CA GLY A 5 -53.99 -20.87 -65.82
C GLY A 5 -54.02 -19.93 -64.62
N ILE A 6 -55.13 -19.77 -63.96
CA ILE A 6 -55.34 -18.81 -62.91
C ILE A 6 -54.78 -19.34 -61.55
N ARG A 7 -54.76 -20.66 -61.34
CA ARG A 7 -54.26 -21.24 -60.07
C ARG A 7 -52.73 -21.15 -59.94
N LYS A 8 -51.97 -21.15 -61.05
CA LYS A 8 -50.53 -21.03 -61.01
C LYS A 8 -50.05 -19.64 -60.67
N ASN A 9 -50.75 -18.57 -61.10
CA ASN A 9 -50.35 -17.18 -60.80
C ASN A 9 -50.62 -16.80 -59.31
N TYR A 10 -51.64 -17.37 -58.69
CA TYR A 10 -51.88 -17.11 -57.28
C TYR A 10 -50.85 -17.81 -56.37
N GLN A 11 -50.30 -18.92 -56.75
CA GLN A 11 -49.24 -19.61 -55.98
C GLN A 11 -47.91 -18.81 -56.02
N HIS A 12 -47.55 -18.18 -57.13
CA HIS A 12 -46.35 -17.38 -57.27
C HIS A 12 -46.51 -16.05 -56.53
N LEU A 13 -47.70 -15.42 -56.52
CA LEU A 13 -47.98 -14.22 -55.75
C LEU A 13 -47.95 -14.52 -54.22
N TRP A 14 -48.47 -15.63 -53.79
CA TRP A 14 -48.38 -16.03 -52.36
C TRP A 14 -46.96 -16.32 -51.94
N ARG A 15 -46.17 -16.98 -52.78
CA ARG A 15 -44.74 -17.27 -52.47
C ARG A 15 -43.92 -15.97 -52.51
N GLY A 16 -44.24 -15.08 -53.40
CA GLY A 16 -43.59 -13.73 -53.44
C GLY A 16 -43.95 -12.92 -52.22
N GLY A 17 -45.22 -12.94 -51.81
CA GLY A 17 -45.73 -12.21 -50.64
C GLY A 17 -45.16 -12.75 -49.35
N THR A 18 -45.04 -14.06 -49.17
CA THR A 18 -44.46 -14.65 -48.00
C THR A 18 -42.95 -14.43 -47.92
N LEU A 19 -42.22 -14.42 -49.10
CA LEU A 19 -40.80 -14.08 -49.15
C LEU A 19 -40.58 -12.58 -48.82
N LEU A 20 -41.44 -11.71 -49.30
CA LEU A 20 -41.37 -10.27 -49.01
C LEU A 20 -41.68 -9.97 -47.54
N LEU A 21 -42.69 -10.65 -46.96
CA LEU A 21 -43.00 -10.56 -45.54
C LEU A 21 -41.86 -11.20 -44.69
N GLY A 22 -41.27 -12.26 -45.15
CA GLY A 22 -40.08 -12.86 -44.52
C GLY A 22 -38.89 -11.93 -44.58
N MET A 23 -38.63 -11.27 -45.70
CA MET A 23 -37.59 -10.24 -45.85
C MET A 23 -37.87 -9.01 -45.00
N LEU A 24 -39.14 -8.54 -44.96
CA LEU A 24 -39.51 -7.39 -44.12
C LEU A 24 -39.40 -7.76 -42.63
N MET A 25 -39.71 -8.99 -42.24
CA MET A 25 -39.48 -9.45 -40.87
C MET A 25 -37.98 -9.55 -40.51
N ILE A 26 -37.17 -9.95 -41.47
CA ILE A 26 -35.72 -9.98 -41.28
C ILE A 26 -35.12 -8.58 -41.21
N CYS A 27 -35.64 -7.63 -42.00
CA CYS A 27 -35.19 -6.22 -41.99
C CYS A 27 -35.68 -5.41 -40.79
N SER A 28 -36.69 -5.88 -40.07
CA SER A 28 -37.22 -5.18 -38.88
C SER A 28 -36.74 -5.83 -37.58
N ALA A 29 -35.77 -6.73 -37.61
CA ALA A 29 -35.18 -7.25 -36.40
C ALA A 29 -34.29 -6.14 -35.81
N VAL A 30 -34.88 -5.31 -34.95
CA VAL A 30 -34.09 -4.38 -34.10
C VAL A 30 -33.06 -5.20 -33.37
N GLU A 31 -31.80 -4.97 -33.66
CA GLU A 31 -30.70 -5.66 -33.00
C GLU A 31 -30.79 -5.45 -31.50
N LYS A 32 -31.14 -6.50 -30.80
CA LYS A 32 -31.24 -6.45 -29.33
C LYS A 32 -29.88 -6.43 -28.73
N LEU A 33 -29.58 -5.37 -27.95
CA LEU A 33 -28.33 -5.20 -27.23
C LEU A 33 -28.46 -5.76 -25.82
N TRP A 34 -27.36 -6.24 -25.28
CA TRP A 34 -27.27 -6.89 -23.97
C TRP A 34 -26.15 -6.26 -23.15
N VAL A 35 -26.32 -6.26 -21.83
CA VAL A 35 -25.31 -5.77 -20.91
C VAL A 35 -24.14 -6.76 -20.89
N THR A 36 -22.92 -6.27 -21.04
CA THR A 36 -21.69 -7.04 -20.88
C THR A 36 -20.87 -6.40 -19.78
N VAL A 37 -20.37 -7.21 -18.86
CA VAL A 37 -19.54 -6.77 -17.73
C VAL A 37 -18.06 -6.86 -18.14
N TYR A 38 -17.31 -5.79 -17.87
CA TYR A 38 -15.88 -5.69 -18.14
C TYR A 38 -15.15 -5.46 -16.82
N TYR A 39 -14.11 -6.23 -16.56
CA TYR A 39 -13.24 -6.05 -15.40
C TYR A 39 -11.83 -5.68 -15.88
N GLY A 40 -11.28 -4.60 -15.33
CA GLY A 40 -9.98 -4.07 -15.72
C GLY A 40 -10.11 -2.84 -16.61
N VAL A 41 -11.26 -2.16 -16.64
CA VAL A 41 -11.42 -0.94 -17.43
C VAL A 41 -10.58 0.19 -16.84
N PRO A 42 -9.96 1.05 -17.68
CA PRO A 42 -9.10 2.14 -17.21
C PRO A 42 -9.94 3.36 -16.81
N VAL A 43 -10.64 3.24 -15.69
CA VAL A 43 -11.49 4.29 -15.13
C VAL A 43 -11.02 4.59 -13.72
N TRP A 44 -10.97 5.86 -13.36
CA TRP A 44 -10.61 6.29 -12.01
C TRP A 44 -11.51 7.43 -11.55
N LYS A 45 -11.58 7.60 -10.23
CA LYS A 45 -12.24 8.74 -9.58
C LYS A 45 -11.27 9.31 -8.53
N GLU A 46 -11.35 10.61 -8.32
CA GLU A 46 -10.59 11.25 -7.25
C GLU A 46 -11.01 10.66 -5.90
N ALA A 47 -10.03 10.28 -5.09
CA ALA A 47 -10.29 9.68 -3.78
C ALA A 47 -9.11 9.93 -2.85
N THR A 48 -9.40 9.90 -1.56
CA THR A 48 -8.37 9.98 -0.52
C THR A 48 -8.07 8.57 -0.01
N THR A 49 -6.81 8.29 0.21
CA THR A 49 -6.37 7.01 0.78
C THR A 49 -5.08 7.23 1.56
N THR A 50 -4.75 6.28 2.40
CA THR A 50 -3.50 6.28 3.13
C THR A 50 -2.37 5.84 2.20
N LEU A 51 -1.42 6.75 1.97
CA LEU A 51 -0.22 6.48 1.17
C LEU A 51 0.86 5.89 2.06
N PHE A 52 1.74 5.08 1.49
CA PHE A 52 2.89 4.56 2.20
C PHE A 52 4.18 5.20 1.67
N CYS A 53 5.26 5.08 2.45
CA CYS A 53 6.54 5.69 2.10
C CYS A 53 7.49 4.69 1.46
N ALA A 54 8.35 5.20 0.59
CA ALA A 54 9.52 4.49 0.07
C ALA A 54 10.75 5.38 0.24
N SER A 55 11.89 4.79 0.52
CA SER A 55 13.16 5.52 0.64
C SER A 55 14.31 4.68 0.10
N ASP A 56 15.43 5.34 -0.17
CA ASP A 56 16.60 4.67 -0.72
C ASP A 56 17.23 3.71 0.30
N ALA A 57 17.69 2.55 -0.19
CA ALA A 57 18.23 1.47 0.63
C ALA A 57 19.50 1.87 1.38
N LYS A 58 20.24 2.87 0.91
CA LYS A 58 21.46 3.36 1.56
C LYS A 58 21.22 3.96 2.95
N ALA A 59 19.99 4.32 3.28
CA ALA A 59 19.62 4.83 4.59
C ALA A 59 19.72 3.76 5.70
N TYR A 60 19.77 2.48 5.33
CA TYR A 60 19.86 1.37 6.28
C TYR A 60 21.29 1.11 6.79
N ASP A 61 22.31 1.65 6.12
CA ASP A 61 23.70 1.36 6.43
C ASP A 61 24.32 2.29 7.48
N THR A 62 23.60 3.33 7.91
CA THR A 62 24.09 4.26 8.93
C THR A 62 23.45 3.95 10.28
N GLU A 63 24.28 3.86 11.30
CA GLU A 63 23.86 3.63 12.71
C GLU A 63 23.08 4.81 13.31
N VAL A 64 22.96 5.91 12.59
CA VAL A 64 22.30 7.12 13.09
C VAL A 64 20.78 7.01 12.82
N HIS A 65 20.00 7.03 13.87
CA HIS A 65 18.55 7.07 13.77
C HIS A 65 18.10 8.45 13.25
N ASN A 66 17.26 8.45 12.23
CA ASN A 66 16.73 9.67 11.63
C ASN A 66 15.29 9.90 12.08
N VAL A 67 14.92 11.18 12.29
CA VAL A 67 13.54 11.58 12.63
C VAL A 67 12.55 11.04 11.60
N TRP A 68 12.95 11.00 10.33
CA TRP A 68 12.08 10.63 9.21
C TRP A 68 11.83 9.13 9.11
N ALA A 69 12.33 8.34 10.06
CA ALA A 69 12.00 6.92 10.30
C ALA A 69 12.11 6.05 9.04
N THR A 70 13.23 6.16 8.34
CA THR A 70 13.47 5.43 7.08
C THR A 70 13.44 3.91 7.22
N HIS A 71 13.58 3.39 8.43
CA HIS A 71 13.50 1.94 8.69
C HIS A 71 12.11 1.36 8.39
N ALA A 72 11.06 2.17 8.47
CA ALA A 72 9.69 1.74 8.22
C ALA A 72 9.28 1.88 6.76
N CYS A 73 10.07 2.57 5.94
CA CYS A 73 9.78 2.73 4.52
C CYS A 73 10.26 1.52 3.72
N VAL A 74 9.50 1.16 2.70
CA VAL A 74 9.93 0.13 1.75
C VAL A 74 11.07 0.67 0.88
N PRO A 75 11.97 -0.19 0.37
CA PRO A 75 13.01 0.28 -0.55
C PRO A 75 12.41 0.85 -1.83
N THR A 76 13.03 1.90 -2.35
CA THR A 76 12.62 2.49 -3.63
C THR A 76 12.86 1.50 -4.77
N ASP A 77 11.90 1.43 -5.71
CA ASP A 77 12.06 0.64 -6.92
C ASP A 77 13.24 1.22 -7.73
N PRO A 78 14.25 0.40 -8.10
CA PRO A 78 15.35 0.90 -8.91
C PRO A 78 14.94 1.34 -10.31
N ASN A 79 13.81 0.83 -10.84
CA ASN A 79 13.29 1.19 -12.16
C ASN A 79 11.84 1.67 -12.02
N PRO A 80 11.61 2.90 -11.53
CA PRO A 80 10.25 3.42 -11.41
C PRO A 80 9.63 3.61 -12.80
N GLN A 81 8.47 2.99 -13.00
CA GLN A 81 7.75 3.11 -14.27
C GLN A 81 6.87 4.35 -14.25
N GLU A 82 7.02 5.19 -15.25
CA GLU A 82 6.13 6.31 -15.51
C GLU A 82 5.49 6.08 -16.88
N ILE A 83 4.17 5.98 -16.89
CA ILE A 83 3.42 5.69 -18.12
C ILE A 83 2.67 6.96 -18.51
N VAL A 84 3.00 7.51 -19.67
CA VAL A 84 2.32 8.69 -20.20
C VAL A 84 0.93 8.27 -20.66
N LEU A 85 -0.09 9.01 -20.23
CA LEU A 85 -1.49 8.78 -20.61
C LEU A 85 -1.80 9.68 -21.81
N GLU A 86 -1.76 9.11 -23.00
CA GLU A 86 -2.02 9.85 -24.24
C GLU A 86 -3.50 10.23 -24.32
N ASN A 87 -3.77 11.45 -24.77
CA ASN A 87 -5.12 11.99 -24.99
C ASN A 87 -5.98 12.06 -23.73
N VAL A 88 -5.34 12.18 -22.54
CA VAL A 88 -6.02 12.31 -21.27
C VAL A 88 -5.81 13.73 -20.75
N THR A 89 -6.92 14.42 -20.44
CA THR A 89 -6.91 15.71 -19.73
C THR A 89 -7.51 15.49 -18.34
N GLU A 90 -6.77 15.87 -17.31
CA GLU A 90 -7.21 15.67 -15.92
C GLU A 90 -7.11 17.00 -15.18
N ASN A 91 -8.11 17.28 -14.35
CA ASN A 91 -8.14 18.46 -13.51
C ASN A 91 -7.35 18.21 -12.23
N PHE A 92 -6.45 19.12 -11.89
CA PHE A 92 -5.67 19.12 -10.66
C PHE A 92 -6.03 20.34 -9.84
N ASN A 93 -5.90 20.23 -8.53
CA ASN A 93 -6.02 21.39 -7.62
C ASN A 93 -5.07 21.18 -6.44
N MET A 94 -3.93 21.85 -6.47
CA MET A 94 -2.91 21.74 -5.42
C MET A 94 -3.40 22.26 -4.06
N TRP A 95 -4.40 23.16 -4.06
CA TRP A 95 -4.87 23.80 -2.83
C TRP A 95 -5.85 22.93 -2.05
N LYS A 96 -6.43 21.90 -2.72
CA LYS A 96 -7.35 20.92 -2.12
C LYS A 96 -6.80 19.50 -2.24
N ASN A 97 -5.48 19.35 -2.28
CA ASN A 97 -4.81 18.06 -2.42
C ASN A 97 -4.64 17.43 -1.03
N ASN A 98 -5.29 16.30 -0.79
CA ASN A 98 -5.22 15.61 0.49
C ASN A 98 -3.83 15.02 0.79
N MET A 99 -2.99 14.85 -0.22
CA MET A 99 -1.60 14.39 -0.02
C MET A 99 -0.83 15.36 0.89
N VAL A 100 -1.10 16.66 0.76
CA VAL A 100 -0.47 17.69 1.58
C VAL A 100 -0.85 17.54 3.06
N GLU A 101 -2.14 17.35 3.33
CA GLU A 101 -2.65 17.13 4.70
C GLU A 101 -2.06 15.86 5.30
N GLN A 102 -1.99 14.79 4.52
CA GLN A 102 -1.43 13.52 4.96
C GLN A 102 0.07 13.65 5.24
N MET A 103 0.82 14.30 4.36
CA MET A 103 2.25 14.54 4.59
C MET A 103 2.48 15.37 5.86
N HIS A 104 1.67 16.41 6.07
CA HIS A 104 1.77 17.26 7.26
C HIS A 104 1.53 16.45 8.55
N GLU A 105 0.48 15.63 8.57
CA GLU A 105 0.20 14.74 9.71
C GLU A 105 1.31 13.73 9.94
N ASP A 106 1.86 13.16 8.87
CA ASP A 106 2.95 12.19 8.94
C ASP A 106 4.21 12.81 9.53
N ILE A 107 4.57 14.02 9.07
CA ILE A 107 5.76 14.71 9.54
C ILE A 107 5.63 15.03 11.04
N ILE A 108 4.46 15.53 11.47
CA ILE A 108 4.18 15.81 12.89
C ILE A 108 4.27 14.53 13.72
N SER A 109 3.64 13.44 13.25
CA SER A 109 3.62 12.17 13.97
C SER A 109 5.01 11.56 14.10
N LEU A 110 5.83 11.61 13.04
CA LEU A 110 7.19 11.11 13.07
C LEU A 110 8.06 11.91 14.04
N TRP A 111 7.88 13.22 14.08
CA TRP A 111 8.59 14.09 15.02
C TRP A 111 8.23 13.75 16.46
N ASP A 112 6.93 13.63 16.76
CA ASP A 112 6.45 13.24 18.09
C ASP A 112 6.96 11.86 18.50
N GLN A 113 6.97 10.91 17.59
CA GLN A 113 7.46 9.56 17.83
C GLN A 113 8.96 9.56 18.16
N SER A 114 9.75 10.40 17.49
CA SER A 114 11.19 10.52 17.73
C SER A 114 11.50 11.11 19.11
N LEU A 115 10.62 11.98 19.64
CA LEU A 115 10.79 12.60 20.94
C LEU A 115 10.23 11.80 22.11
N LYS A 116 9.37 10.82 21.83
CA LYS A 116 8.67 10.06 22.88
C LYS A 116 9.60 9.36 23.87
N PRO A 117 10.69 8.69 23.44
CA PRO A 117 11.64 8.06 24.38
C PRO A 117 12.66 9.02 24.96
N CYS A 118 12.63 10.32 24.61
CA CYS A 118 13.69 11.27 24.95
C CYS A 118 13.41 11.93 26.31
N VAL A 119 14.46 12.53 26.88
CA VAL A 119 14.45 13.10 28.22
C VAL A 119 13.55 14.35 28.29
N LYS A 120 12.66 14.41 29.27
CA LYS A 120 11.86 15.61 29.58
C LYS A 120 12.64 16.50 30.53
N LEU A 121 12.70 17.80 30.21
CA LEU A 121 13.50 18.78 30.95
C LEU A 121 12.72 19.50 32.06
N THR A 122 11.66 18.90 32.60
CA THR A 122 10.87 19.48 33.70
C THR A 122 11.75 19.85 34.91
N PRO A 123 12.80 19.08 35.29
CA PRO A 123 13.67 19.47 36.39
C PRO A 123 14.46 20.77 36.15
N LEU A 124 14.56 21.25 34.92
CA LEU A 124 15.25 22.52 34.57
C LEU A 124 14.35 23.74 34.58
N CYS A 125 13.05 23.56 34.83
CA CYS A 125 12.13 24.68 34.99
C CYS A 125 12.27 25.27 36.41
N VAL A 126 13.44 25.80 36.68
CA VAL A 126 13.83 26.46 37.93
C VAL A 126 14.33 27.86 37.61
N THR A 127 14.46 28.68 38.63
CA THR A 127 15.00 30.05 38.45
C THR A 127 16.48 29.96 38.05
N LEU A 128 16.80 30.58 36.95
CA LEU A 128 18.18 30.71 36.44
C LEU A 128 18.73 32.05 36.80
N HIS A 129 19.93 32.07 37.33
CA HIS A 129 20.68 33.31 37.57
C HIS A 129 21.64 33.53 36.39
N CYS A 130 21.29 34.47 35.53
CA CYS A 130 21.99 34.67 34.27
C CYS A 130 22.74 35.98 34.24
N THR A 131 23.97 35.92 33.77
CA THR A 131 24.79 37.11 33.48
C THR A 131 25.17 37.08 32.00
N ASN A 132 25.48 38.22 31.45
CA ASN A 132 25.96 38.32 30.08
C ASN A 132 27.35 37.65 29.97
N LEU A 133 27.56 36.92 28.90
CA LEU A 133 28.89 36.36 28.62
C LEU A 133 29.77 37.50 28.11
N GLU A 134 30.83 37.82 28.89
CA GLU A 134 31.77 38.90 28.56
C GLU A 134 32.86 38.36 27.62
N ASN A 135 33.10 39.09 26.55
CA ASN A 135 34.22 38.82 25.66
C ASN A 135 35.55 39.19 26.32
N ALA A 136 36.52 38.31 26.23
CA ALA A 136 37.84 38.48 26.84
C ALA A 136 38.72 39.49 26.12
N THR A 137 38.23 40.07 25.03
CA THR A 137 38.99 41.06 24.24
C THR A 137 38.23 42.38 24.12
N ASN A 138 38.77 43.42 24.69
CA ASN A 138 38.30 44.80 24.57
C ASN A 138 38.69 45.40 23.20
N THR A 139 38.06 44.95 22.15
CA THR A 139 38.23 45.55 20.82
C THR A 139 37.05 46.49 20.57
N THR A 140 37.27 47.74 20.61
CA THR A 140 36.34 48.81 20.28
C THR A 140 36.22 48.95 18.75
N GLY A 141 35.51 48.05 18.12
CA GLY A 141 35.23 48.17 16.70
C GLY A 141 33.80 47.66 16.39
N SER A 142 33.01 48.54 15.76
CA SER A 142 31.68 48.16 15.32
C SER A 142 31.71 47.21 14.11
N ASN A 143 32.25 46.07 14.32
CA ASN A 143 32.28 45.03 13.27
C ASN A 143 31.02 44.17 13.37
N TRP A 144 30.27 44.08 12.29
CA TRP A 144 29.06 43.25 12.17
C TRP A 144 29.37 41.77 12.48
N LYS A 145 30.63 41.37 12.48
CA LYS A 145 31.09 40.04 12.78
C LYS A 145 31.02 39.65 14.24
N GLU A 146 30.95 40.65 15.13
CA GLU A 146 30.85 40.44 16.58
C GLU A 146 29.38 40.27 16.99
N MET A 147 29.13 39.28 17.85
CA MET A 147 27.78 39.06 18.39
C MET A 147 27.43 40.19 19.37
N ASN A 148 26.19 40.69 19.33
CA ASN A 148 25.74 41.77 20.24
C ASN A 148 25.86 41.32 21.70
N ARG A 149 26.18 42.21 22.56
CA ARG A 149 26.28 41.95 24.01
C ARG A 149 24.95 41.42 24.53
N GLY A 150 25.03 40.33 25.30
CA GLY A 150 23.86 39.73 25.93
C GLY A 150 23.12 38.67 25.07
N GLU A 151 23.55 38.38 23.85
CA GLU A 151 22.94 37.34 23.03
C GLU A 151 23.20 35.93 23.60
N ILE A 152 24.33 35.76 24.29
CA ILE A 152 24.65 34.50 25.00
C ILE A 152 24.74 34.86 26.49
N LYS A 153 24.01 34.11 27.29
CA LYS A 153 23.97 34.30 28.75
C LYS A 153 24.57 33.09 29.44
N ASN A 154 25.36 33.37 30.46
CA ASN A 154 25.89 32.36 31.36
C ASN A 154 24.94 32.21 32.54
N CYS A 155 24.21 31.09 32.60
CA CYS A 155 23.17 30.85 33.59
C CYS A 155 23.61 29.80 34.59
N SER A 156 23.47 30.10 35.88
CA SER A 156 23.66 29.12 36.92
C SER A 156 22.32 28.72 37.53
N PHE A 157 22.20 27.48 37.90
CA PHE A 157 20.96 26.92 38.41
C PHE A 157 21.25 25.73 39.31
N ASN A 158 20.30 25.37 40.14
CA ASN A 158 20.39 24.24 41.06
C ASN A 158 19.67 23.01 40.44
N VAL A 159 20.36 21.87 40.34
CA VAL A 159 19.83 20.64 39.84
C VAL A 159 19.77 19.61 40.98
N THR A 160 18.65 18.93 41.13
CA THR A 160 18.50 17.81 42.08
C THR A 160 19.17 16.57 41.53
N THR A 161 20.20 16.08 42.19
CA THR A 161 20.85 14.81 41.82
C THR A 161 20.11 13.63 42.46
N SER A 162 20.21 12.46 41.85
CA SER A 162 19.42 11.27 42.16
C SER A 162 19.73 10.60 43.50
N ILE A 163 20.79 10.99 44.20
CA ILE A 163 21.22 10.33 45.41
C ILE A 163 21.19 11.33 46.57
N GLY A 164 20.18 11.21 47.43
CA GLY A 164 20.10 11.91 48.70
C GLY A 164 19.63 13.37 48.67
N ASN A 165 18.80 13.76 47.69
CA ASN A 165 18.21 15.12 47.61
C ASN A 165 19.24 16.28 47.68
N LYS A 166 20.48 16.02 47.32
CA LYS A 166 21.50 17.06 47.28
C LYS A 166 21.33 17.89 46.03
N MET A 167 21.06 19.18 46.25
CA MET A 167 21.06 20.13 45.15
C MET A 167 22.50 20.52 44.80
N GLN A 168 22.79 20.43 43.52
CA GLN A 168 24.10 20.79 42.98
C GLN A 168 23.96 22.01 42.08
N LYS A 169 24.80 22.98 42.29
CA LYS A 169 24.85 24.20 41.47
C LYS A 169 25.58 23.87 40.19
N GLU A 170 24.93 24.15 39.06
CA GLU A 170 25.51 23.95 37.74
C GLU A 170 25.36 25.21 36.90
N TYR A 171 26.13 25.32 35.86
CA TYR A 171 26.04 26.40 34.91
C TYR A 171 25.97 25.90 33.48
N ALA A 172 25.37 26.70 32.58
CA ALA A 172 25.31 26.46 31.16
C ALA A 172 25.13 27.77 30.42
N LEU A 173 25.56 27.76 29.17
CA LEU A 173 25.32 28.93 28.28
C LEU A 173 24.00 28.71 27.54
N PHE A 174 23.19 29.74 27.54
CA PHE A 174 21.91 29.79 26.82
C PHE A 174 21.88 31.00 25.90
N TYR A 175 21.20 30.88 24.77
CA TYR A 175 20.93 31.99 23.90
C TYR A 175 19.80 32.83 24.51
N LYS A 176 19.84 34.14 24.28
CA LYS A 176 18.87 35.12 24.81
C LYS A 176 17.43 34.77 24.41
N LEU A 177 17.23 34.17 23.23
CA LEU A 177 15.91 33.75 22.74
C LEU A 177 15.29 32.62 23.56
N ASP A 178 16.12 31.84 24.28
CA ASP A 178 15.67 30.67 25.04
C ASP A 178 15.31 31.01 26.48
N VAL A 179 15.59 32.21 26.97
CA VAL A 179 15.34 32.60 28.35
C VAL A 179 14.44 33.84 28.41
N VAL A 180 13.62 33.90 29.44
CA VAL A 180 12.65 35.01 29.70
C VAL A 180 12.89 35.52 31.10
N PRO A 181 13.02 36.86 31.27
CA PRO A 181 13.16 37.45 32.64
C PRO A 181 11.89 37.23 33.45
N ILE A 182 12.09 36.96 34.76
CA ILE A 182 10.98 36.70 35.69
C ILE A 182 10.31 37.99 36.14
N ASP A 183 11.13 38.96 36.57
CA ASP A 183 10.69 40.27 37.08
C ASP A 183 11.56 41.35 36.48
N ASN A 184 11.41 42.59 36.99
CA ASN A 184 12.26 43.72 36.63
C ASN A 184 13.71 43.54 37.06
N ASP A 185 14.02 42.46 37.76
CA ASP A 185 15.38 42.07 38.09
C ASP A 185 16.02 41.35 36.87
N ASN A 186 17.01 41.96 36.30
CA ASN A 186 17.68 41.51 35.08
C ASN A 186 18.61 40.32 35.34
N THR A 187 18.42 39.60 36.45
CA THR A 187 19.23 38.43 36.79
C THR A 187 18.42 37.10 36.88
N UNK A 188 17.10 36.81 36.98
CA UNK A 188 16.49 35.84 37.02
C UNK A 188 15.88 35.51 35.83
N TYR A 189 15.98 34.63 35.54
CA TYR A 189 15.39 34.16 34.27
C TYR A 189 14.74 32.79 34.43
N ASN A 190 13.78 32.50 33.57
CA ASN A 190 13.29 31.13 33.32
C ASN A 190 13.54 30.74 31.87
N LEU A 191 13.60 29.44 31.60
CA LEU A 191 13.57 28.96 30.23
C LEU A 191 12.21 29.29 29.60
N ILE A 192 12.23 29.66 28.34
CA ILE A 192 11.02 29.98 27.60
C ILE A 192 10.12 28.73 27.55
N ASN A 193 8.83 28.89 27.63
CA ASN A 193 7.82 27.85 27.60
C ASN A 193 7.78 26.92 28.82
N CYS A 194 8.55 27.14 29.89
CA CYS A 194 8.50 26.31 31.11
C CYS A 194 7.13 26.38 31.79
N ASN A 195 6.45 27.54 31.72
CA ASN A 195 5.14 27.72 32.35
C ASN A 195 3.98 27.19 31.51
N THR A 196 4.18 26.98 30.24
CA THR A 196 3.09 26.67 29.29
C THR A 196 3.23 25.29 28.63
N SER A 197 4.42 24.71 28.65
CA SER A 197 4.71 23.52 27.86
C SER A 197 5.65 22.56 28.59
N VAL A 198 5.58 21.29 28.23
CA VAL A 198 6.60 20.31 28.61
C VAL A 198 7.70 20.39 27.57
N ILE A 199 8.92 20.70 28.02
CA ILE A 199 10.08 20.74 27.13
C ILE A 199 10.72 19.38 27.11
N THR A 200 10.86 18.78 25.93
CA THR A 200 11.51 17.50 25.71
C THR A 200 12.81 17.73 24.97
N GLN A 201 13.92 17.25 25.52
CA GLN A 201 15.22 17.31 24.85
C GLN A 201 15.23 16.28 23.72
N ALA A 202 15.56 16.70 22.50
CA ALA A 202 15.74 15.76 21.41
C ALA A 202 16.88 14.79 21.73
N CYS A 203 16.70 13.51 21.42
CA CYS A 203 17.72 12.50 21.68
C CYS A 203 18.98 12.80 20.85
N PRO A 204 20.18 12.85 21.44
CA PRO A 204 21.38 13.22 20.69
C PRO A 204 21.73 12.29 19.55
N LYS A 205 21.22 11.04 19.58
CA LYS A 205 21.43 10.04 18.53
C LYS A 205 20.54 10.25 17.32
N VAL A 206 19.48 11.08 17.42
CA VAL A 206 18.52 11.31 16.35
C VAL A 206 18.99 12.47 15.48
N SER A 207 19.09 12.23 14.18
CA SER A 207 19.44 13.25 13.19
C SER A 207 18.18 13.91 12.63
N PHE A 208 18.23 15.22 12.44
CA PHE A 208 17.17 16.01 11.81
C PHE A 208 17.41 16.22 10.31
N GLU A 209 18.45 15.62 9.73
CA GLU A 209 18.75 15.78 8.32
C GLU A 209 17.63 15.20 7.47
N PRO A 210 16.99 16.00 6.60
CA PRO A 210 15.90 15.49 5.78
C PRO A 210 16.43 14.58 4.68
N ILE A 211 15.80 13.42 4.55
CA ILE A 211 16.10 12.44 3.51
C ILE A 211 14.93 12.35 2.53
N PRO A 212 15.19 12.13 1.24
CA PRO A 212 14.09 12.03 0.28
C PRO A 212 13.12 10.91 0.61
N ILE A 213 11.85 11.23 0.66
CA ILE A 213 10.75 10.30 0.91
C ILE A 213 9.86 10.29 -0.34
N HIS A 214 9.57 9.09 -0.84
CA HIS A 214 8.61 8.88 -1.93
C HIS A 214 7.29 8.45 -1.31
N TYR A 215 6.19 9.10 -1.72
CA TYR A 215 4.85 8.68 -1.35
C TYR A 215 4.32 7.78 -2.44
N CYS A 216 3.85 6.59 -2.07
CA CYS A 216 3.41 5.56 -2.99
C CYS A 216 1.95 5.23 -2.76
N ALA A 217 1.23 4.99 -3.83
CA ALA A 217 -0.17 4.60 -3.78
C ALA A 217 -0.29 3.11 -3.45
N PRO A 218 -1.25 2.74 -2.58
CA PRO A 218 -1.52 1.32 -2.34
C PRO A 218 -2.21 0.69 -3.54
N ALA A 219 -2.33 -0.64 -3.53
CA ALA A 219 -3.01 -1.38 -4.59
C ALA A 219 -4.46 -0.89 -4.73
N GLY A 220 -4.93 -0.77 -5.97
CA GLY A 220 -6.24 -0.24 -6.29
C GLY A 220 -6.31 1.28 -6.41
N PHE A 221 -5.20 1.96 -6.20
CA PHE A 221 -5.05 3.41 -6.36
C PHE A 221 -3.87 3.69 -7.28
N ALA A 222 -3.87 4.89 -7.83
CA ALA A 222 -2.78 5.37 -8.67
C ALA A 222 -2.51 6.84 -8.36
N ILE A 223 -1.28 7.26 -8.64
CA ILE A 223 -0.90 8.67 -8.57
C ILE A 223 -0.79 9.19 -9.99
N LEU A 224 -1.55 10.21 -10.29
CA LEU A 224 -1.46 10.94 -11.56
C LEU A 224 -0.51 12.12 -11.39
N LYS A 225 0.34 12.34 -12.37
CA LYS A 225 1.35 13.39 -12.37
C LYS A 225 1.09 14.32 -13.54
N CYS A 226 1.01 15.62 -13.26
CA CYS A 226 0.91 16.65 -14.29
C CYS A 226 2.32 17.02 -14.77
N ASN A 227 2.56 16.86 -16.06
CA ASN A 227 3.85 17.14 -16.67
C ASN A 227 3.88 18.48 -17.43
N ASP A 228 2.82 19.28 -17.34
CA ASP A 228 2.79 20.61 -17.95
C ASP A 228 3.82 21.50 -17.26
N LYS A 229 4.76 22.03 -18.03
CA LYS A 229 5.93 22.76 -17.51
C LYS A 229 5.57 24.08 -16.85
N LYS A 230 4.45 24.68 -17.25
CA LYS A 230 3.97 25.97 -16.73
C LYS A 230 2.65 25.80 -15.96
N PHE A 231 2.42 24.61 -15.40
CA PHE A 231 1.18 24.35 -14.66
C PHE A 231 1.05 25.31 -13.45
N ASN A 232 -0.09 26.02 -13.40
CA ASN A 232 -0.33 27.05 -12.36
C ASN A 232 -0.88 26.49 -11.05
N GLY A 233 -1.03 25.17 -10.92
CA GLY A 233 -1.49 24.51 -9.70
C GLY A 233 -2.93 24.10 -9.68
N SER A 234 -3.79 24.67 -10.49
CA SER A 234 -5.22 24.33 -10.55
C SER A 234 -5.73 24.39 -11.98
N GLY A 235 -6.69 23.51 -12.28
CA GLY A 235 -7.30 23.45 -13.60
C GLY A 235 -6.84 22.24 -14.40
N PRO A 236 -7.16 22.22 -15.71
CA PRO A 236 -6.85 21.06 -16.54
C PRO A 236 -5.38 20.96 -16.88
N CYS A 237 -4.86 19.74 -16.84
CA CYS A 237 -3.51 19.38 -17.27
C CYS A 237 -3.63 18.45 -18.48
N ILE A 238 -2.92 18.78 -19.56
CA ILE A 238 -3.01 18.06 -20.82
C ILE A 238 -2.02 16.90 -20.87
N ASN A 239 -0.84 17.07 -20.28
CA ASN A 239 0.22 16.05 -20.29
C ASN A 239 0.23 15.34 -18.94
N VAL A 240 -0.52 14.26 -18.85
CA VAL A 240 -0.70 13.49 -17.60
C VAL A 240 0.01 12.15 -17.75
N SER A 241 0.68 11.72 -16.69
CA SER A 241 1.24 10.37 -16.60
C SER A 241 0.79 9.72 -15.30
N THR A 242 0.86 8.40 -15.26
CA THR A 242 0.63 7.65 -14.02
C THR A 242 1.96 7.16 -13.48
N VAL A 243 2.13 7.31 -12.17
CA VAL A 243 3.31 6.85 -11.44
C VAL A 243 2.85 6.03 -10.25
N GLN A 244 3.69 5.11 -9.81
CA GLN A 244 3.42 4.34 -8.59
C GLN A 244 3.77 5.16 -7.35
N CYS A 245 4.86 5.93 -7.42
CA CYS A 245 5.37 6.75 -6.32
C CYS A 245 5.73 8.14 -6.83
N THR A 246 5.68 9.12 -5.94
CA THR A 246 6.17 10.47 -6.21
C THR A 246 7.69 10.44 -6.35
N HIS A 247 8.27 11.54 -6.86
CA HIS A 247 9.71 11.75 -6.79
C HIS A 247 10.15 11.85 -5.31
N GLY A 248 11.44 11.77 -5.06
CA GLY A 248 11.98 11.92 -3.70
C GLY A 248 11.79 13.34 -3.20
N ILE A 249 10.94 13.52 -2.19
CA ILE A 249 10.63 14.82 -1.59
C ILE A 249 11.38 14.92 -0.27
N ARG A 250 12.26 15.89 -0.13
CA ARG A 250 12.93 16.18 1.13
C ARG A 250 11.99 16.97 2.03
N PRO A 251 11.69 16.47 3.23
CA PRO A 251 10.77 17.18 4.15
C PRO A 251 11.50 18.31 4.88
N VAL A 252 11.95 19.33 4.15
CA VAL A 252 12.69 20.46 4.71
C VAL A 252 11.69 21.38 5.40
N VAL A 253 11.91 21.62 6.71
CA VAL A 253 11.12 22.55 7.52
C VAL A 253 11.82 23.90 7.51
N SER A 254 11.22 24.86 6.82
CA SER A 254 11.76 26.22 6.71
C SER A 254 10.62 27.23 6.58
N THR A 255 10.91 28.48 6.80
CA THR A 255 9.98 29.59 6.62
C THR A 255 10.55 30.60 5.62
N GLN A 256 9.68 31.31 4.93
CA GLN A 256 10.00 32.36 3.95
C GLN A 256 10.65 31.82 2.67
N LEU A 257 11.75 31.11 2.78
CA LEU A 257 12.48 30.54 1.66
C LEU A 257 12.31 29.04 1.63
N LEU A 258 12.02 28.49 0.47
CA LEU A 258 11.91 27.03 0.26
C LEU A 258 13.28 26.51 -0.16
N LEU A 259 13.81 25.55 0.61
CA LEU A 259 15.16 25.06 0.46
C LEU A 259 15.16 23.65 -0.14
N ASN A 260 16.11 23.38 -1.02
CA ASN A 260 16.41 22.05 -1.57
C ASN A 260 15.20 21.36 -2.24
N GLY A 261 14.31 22.16 -2.80
CA GLY A 261 13.12 21.67 -3.51
C GLY A 261 13.36 21.50 -5.01
N SER A 262 12.26 21.29 -5.73
CA SER A 262 12.27 21.16 -7.18
C SER A 262 12.28 22.53 -7.86
N LEU A 263 12.95 22.61 -9.01
CA LEU A 263 13.04 23.83 -9.83
C LEU A 263 12.05 23.76 -11.00
N ALA A 264 11.60 24.92 -11.46
CA ALA A 264 10.78 25.03 -12.65
C ALA A 264 11.65 24.86 -13.91
N GLU A 265 11.11 24.23 -14.95
CA GLU A 265 11.88 23.91 -16.18
C GLU A 265 12.02 25.08 -17.12
N GLU A 266 10.95 25.84 -17.38
CA GLU A 266 10.93 26.87 -18.42
C GLU A 266 11.05 28.30 -17.91
N GLY A 267 10.71 28.55 -16.65
CA GLY A 267 10.74 29.89 -16.07
C GLY A 267 10.14 29.92 -14.69
N VAL A 268 10.29 31.01 -13.99
CA VAL A 268 9.70 31.19 -12.67
C VAL A 268 8.17 31.03 -12.78
N VAL A 269 7.61 30.25 -11.86
CA VAL A 269 6.15 30.04 -11.78
C VAL A 269 5.67 30.57 -10.43
N ILE A 270 4.58 31.35 -10.47
CA ILE A 270 3.92 31.82 -9.25
C ILE A 270 2.56 31.12 -9.15
N ARG A 271 2.23 30.67 -7.96
CA ARG A 271 0.98 29.93 -7.69
C ARG A 271 0.27 30.51 -6.50
N SER A 272 -1.04 30.69 -6.61
CA SER A 272 -1.90 31.08 -5.49
C SER A 272 -3.28 30.48 -5.69
N GLU A 273 -3.96 30.20 -4.60
CA GLU A 273 -5.35 29.75 -4.64
C GLU A 273 -6.26 30.77 -5.29
N ASN A 274 -6.01 32.07 -4.98
CA ASN A 274 -6.73 33.18 -5.57
C ASN A 274 -5.86 34.43 -5.49
N PHE A 275 -5.40 34.93 -6.62
CA PHE A 275 -4.55 36.12 -6.68
C PHE A 275 -5.28 37.40 -6.30
N THR A 276 -6.61 37.44 -6.38
CA THR A 276 -7.40 38.62 -5.97
C THR A 276 -7.54 38.71 -4.46
N ASP A 277 -7.38 37.63 -3.74
CA ASP A 277 -7.44 37.54 -2.29
C ASP A 277 -6.04 37.70 -1.69
N ASN A 278 -5.78 38.81 -1.01
CA ASN A 278 -4.46 39.08 -0.43
C ASN A 278 -4.10 38.17 0.76
N VAL A 279 -5.09 37.51 1.34
CA VAL A 279 -4.87 36.54 2.46
C VAL A 279 -4.17 35.27 1.96
N LYS A 280 -4.38 34.91 0.70
CA LYS A 280 -3.85 33.66 0.14
C LYS A 280 -2.35 33.78 -0.14
N THR A 281 -1.60 32.79 0.35
CA THR A 281 -0.15 32.72 0.17
C THR A 281 0.19 32.50 -1.31
N ILE A 282 1.20 33.23 -1.78
CA ILE A 282 1.77 33.05 -3.12
C ILE A 282 3.01 32.18 -2.98
N ILE A 283 3.01 31.05 -3.67
CA ILE A 283 4.15 30.14 -3.73
C ILE A 283 4.89 30.41 -5.02
N VAL A 284 6.17 30.79 -4.91
CA VAL A 284 7.03 31.07 -6.03
C VAL A 284 7.97 29.88 -6.23
N GLN A 285 8.03 29.34 -7.44
CA GLN A 285 8.98 28.29 -7.83
C GLN A 285 10.00 28.90 -8.79
N LEU A 286 11.29 28.79 -8.43
CA LEU A 286 12.38 29.37 -9.21
C LEU A 286 12.79 28.44 -10.35
N LYS A 287 13.32 29.05 -11.43
CA LYS A 287 13.94 28.29 -12.52
C LYS A 287 15.36 27.85 -12.15
N GLU A 288 16.10 28.74 -11.49
CA GLU A 288 17.48 28.48 -11.06
C GLU A 288 17.57 28.66 -9.56
N SER A 289 18.31 27.78 -8.91
CA SER A 289 18.49 27.87 -7.46
C SER A 289 19.50 28.95 -7.11
N VAL A 290 19.29 29.57 -5.96
CA VAL A 290 20.23 30.51 -5.37
C VAL A 290 20.86 29.84 -4.17
N GLU A 291 22.18 29.70 -4.18
CA GLU A 291 22.92 29.05 -3.10
C GLU A 291 22.95 29.96 -1.87
N ILE A 292 22.65 29.40 -0.71
CA ILE A 292 22.74 30.07 0.59
C ILE A 292 23.68 29.25 1.47
N ASN A 293 24.75 29.91 1.93
CA ASN A 293 25.80 29.30 2.76
C ASN A 293 25.73 29.87 4.16
N CYS A 294 25.41 29.06 5.13
CA CYS A 294 25.19 29.48 6.52
C CYS A 294 26.29 28.88 7.40
N THR A 295 26.70 29.68 8.38
CA THR A 295 27.81 29.35 9.28
C THR A 295 27.48 29.79 10.69
N ARG A 296 27.73 28.91 11.66
CA ARG A 296 27.93 29.28 13.07
C ARG A 296 29.43 29.18 13.35
N PRO A 297 30.13 30.31 13.38
CA PRO A 297 31.59 30.25 13.49
C PRO A 297 32.09 29.90 14.89
N ASN A 298 31.23 29.97 15.91
CA ASN A 298 31.57 29.68 17.29
C ASN A 298 31.87 28.20 17.48
N ASN A 299 32.98 27.91 18.14
CA ASN A 299 33.42 26.54 18.47
C ASN A 299 32.82 26.17 19.83
N ASN A 300 31.56 25.65 19.78
CA ASN A 300 30.81 25.32 20.99
C ASN A 300 31.28 23.97 21.54
N THR A 301 31.35 23.87 22.87
CA THR A 301 31.48 22.59 23.56
C THR A 301 30.13 22.14 24.11
N ARG A 302 29.97 20.84 24.27
CA ARG A 302 28.77 20.22 24.83
C ARG A 302 29.09 19.62 26.19
N LYS A 303 28.31 20.03 27.20
CA LYS A 303 28.41 19.61 28.58
C LYS A 303 27.24 18.70 28.91
N SER A 304 27.47 17.61 29.62
CA SER A 304 26.41 16.71 30.09
C SER A 304 26.15 16.97 31.56
N ILE A 305 24.92 17.34 31.90
CA ILE A 305 24.49 17.66 33.27
C ILE A 305 23.47 16.58 33.68
N PRO A 306 23.78 15.71 34.69
CA PRO A 306 22.82 14.74 35.17
C PRO A 306 21.63 15.44 35.84
N ILE A 307 20.40 15.08 35.42
CA ILE A 307 19.15 15.67 35.97
C ILE A 307 18.25 14.61 36.58
N GLY A 308 18.69 13.35 36.65
CA GLY A 308 17.95 12.23 37.21
C GLY A 308 18.64 10.91 36.90
N PRO A 309 18.13 9.80 37.44
CA PRO A 309 18.72 8.48 37.19
C PRO A 309 18.65 8.14 35.72
N GLY A 310 19.81 7.99 35.10
CA GLY A 310 19.94 7.69 33.65
C GLY A 310 19.54 8.82 32.74
N LYS A 311 19.32 10.04 33.26
CA LYS A 311 18.87 11.20 32.49
C LYS A 311 19.93 12.30 32.52
N ALA A 312 20.31 12.82 31.36
CA ALA A 312 21.27 13.88 31.23
C ALA A 312 20.73 15.01 30.35
N PHE A 313 20.98 16.24 30.77
CA PHE A 313 20.74 17.44 30.01
C PHE A 313 22.04 17.82 29.30
N TYR A 314 21.96 17.95 27.97
CA TYR A 314 23.10 18.38 27.17
C TYR A 314 23.04 19.91 26.98
N ALA A 315 23.96 20.58 27.58
CA ALA A 315 24.03 22.06 27.56
C ALA A 315 25.27 22.51 26.80
N THR A 316 25.22 23.73 26.35
CA THR A 316 26.44 24.40 25.87
C THR A 316 27.35 24.70 27.08
N GLY A 317 28.52 24.17 27.06
CA GLY A 317 29.54 24.42 28.11
C GLY A 317 30.25 25.72 27.88
N ASP A 318 31.38 25.69 27.19
CA ASP A 318 32.18 26.87 26.86
C ASP A 318 32.25 27.05 25.35
N ILE A 319 32.50 28.28 24.92
CA ILE A 319 32.77 28.63 23.53
C ILE A 319 34.26 28.92 23.41
N ILE A 320 34.96 28.17 22.58
CA ILE A 320 36.41 28.29 22.42
C ILE A 320 36.71 29.35 21.36
N GLY A 321 37.50 30.35 21.72
CA GLY A 321 37.87 31.44 20.83
C GLY A 321 36.90 32.61 20.86
N ASP A 322 36.96 33.40 19.81
CA ASP A 322 36.12 34.60 19.69
C ASP A 322 34.63 34.27 19.49
N ILE A 323 33.75 35.04 20.09
CA ILE A 323 32.32 34.92 19.94
C ILE A 323 31.87 35.75 18.73
N ARG A 324 31.42 35.08 17.68
CA ARG A 324 31.03 35.70 16.42
C ARG A 324 29.57 35.42 16.08
N GLN A 325 28.99 36.32 15.28
CA GLN A 325 27.61 36.23 14.85
C GLN A 325 27.46 35.12 13.81
N ALA A 326 26.48 34.24 14.02
CA ALA A 326 26.04 33.30 13.00
C ALA A 326 25.46 34.10 11.82
N HIS A 327 25.70 33.63 10.61
CA HIS A 327 25.29 34.36 9.40
C HIS A 327 25.10 33.44 8.23
N CYS A 328 24.37 33.96 7.23
CA CYS A 328 24.17 33.30 5.94
C CYS A 328 24.62 34.23 4.82
N ASN A 329 25.32 33.70 3.86
CA ASN A 329 25.84 34.45 2.71
C ASN A 329 25.09 34.02 1.45
N ILE A 330 24.68 35.02 0.66
CA ILE A 330 23.97 34.84 -0.61
C ILE A 330 24.64 35.75 -1.65
N SER A 331 24.78 35.25 -2.87
CA SER A 331 25.27 36.09 -3.96
C SER A 331 24.23 37.17 -4.29
N GLY A 332 24.60 38.44 -4.15
CA GLY A 332 23.72 39.56 -4.41
C GLY A 332 23.28 39.63 -5.87
N GLU A 333 24.19 39.30 -6.77
CA GLU A 333 23.92 39.28 -8.22
C GLU A 333 22.85 38.22 -8.55
N LYS A 334 23.04 37.00 -8.08
CA LYS A 334 22.09 35.90 -8.31
C LYS A 334 20.72 36.22 -7.70
N TRP A 335 20.71 36.75 -6.50
CA TRP A 335 19.45 37.12 -5.81
C TRP A 335 18.70 38.21 -6.55
N ASN A 336 19.41 39.25 -7.02
CA ASN A 336 18.81 40.34 -7.75
C ASN A 336 18.22 39.86 -9.10
N ASN A 337 18.95 39.00 -9.81
CA ASN A 337 18.45 38.36 -11.04
C ASN A 337 17.17 37.50 -10.78
N THR A 338 17.16 36.82 -9.66
CA THR A 338 15.99 36.04 -9.24
C THR A 338 14.79 36.94 -8.97
N LEU A 339 15.00 38.02 -8.19
CA LEU A 339 13.93 38.99 -7.90
C LEU A 339 13.39 39.64 -9.19
N LYS A 340 14.27 39.93 -10.15
CA LYS A 340 13.87 40.49 -11.46
C LYS A 340 12.92 39.55 -12.20
N GLN A 341 13.23 38.25 -12.21
CA GLN A 341 12.37 37.24 -12.82
C GLN A 341 11.01 37.15 -12.10
N ILE A 342 11.03 37.16 -10.77
CA ILE A 342 9.81 37.12 -9.95
C ILE A 342 8.95 38.37 -10.23
N VAL A 343 9.56 39.53 -10.26
CA VAL A 343 8.88 40.83 -10.54
C VAL A 343 8.21 40.79 -11.91
N THR A 344 8.90 40.29 -12.93
CA THR A 344 8.33 40.14 -14.27
C THR A 344 7.04 39.29 -14.24
N LYS A 345 7.03 38.20 -13.49
CA LYS A 345 5.84 37.36 -13.33
C LYS A 345 4.74 38.04 -12.51
N LEU A 346 5.10 38.71 -11.44
CA LEU A 346 4.13 39.45 -10.61
C LEU A 346 3.50 40.60 -11.37
N GLN A 347 4.27 41.35 -12.16
CA GLN A 347 3.76 42.45 -12.99
C GLN A 347 2.77 41.91 -14.04
N ALA A 348 3.08 40.78 -14.68
CA ALA A 348 2.16 40.14 -15.59
C ALA A 348 0.84 39.74 -14.93
N GLN A 349 0.90 39.32 -13.67
CA GLN A 349 -0.30 38.93 -12.90
C GLN A 349 -1.10 40.12 -12.36
N PHE A 350 -0.42 41.25 -12.01
CA PHE A 350 -1.01 42.40 -11.35
C PHE A 350 -0.95 43.67 -12.22
N GLU A 351 -1.36 43.54 -13.45
CA GLU A 351 -1.62 44.67 -14.39
C GLU A 351 -0.44 45.68 -14.52
N ASN A 352 0.79 45.16 -14.52
CA ASN A 352 2.02 45.96 -14.66
C ASN A 352 2.22 47.05 -13.56
N LYS A 353 1.70 46.82 -12.37
CA LYS A 353 1.92 47.71 -11.19
C LYS A 353 3.37 47.67 -10.74
N THR A 354 3.76 48.71 -10.02
CA THR A 354 5.07 48.73 -9.35
C THR A 354 5.09 47.69 -8.24
N ILE A 355 6.09 46.83 -8.22
CA ILE A 355 6.26 45.81 -7.21
C ILE A 355 7.24 46.28 -6.15
N VAL A 356 6.83 46.21 -4.89
CA VAL A 356 7.64 46.58 -3.74
C VAL A 356 7.79 45.37 -2.82
N PHE A 357 9.03 45.02 -2.53
CA PHE A 357 9.33 44.01 -1.51
C PHE A 357 9.65 44.70 -0.19
N LYS A 358 9.01 44.26 0.88
CA LYS A 358 9.26 44.76 2.23
C LYS A 358 9.46 43.57 3.17
N GLN A 359 10.14 43.80 4.29
CA GLN A 359 10.33 42.82 5.36
C GLN A 359 8.98 42.32 5.89
N SER A 360 9.01 41.21 6.61
CA SER A 360 7.82 40.69 7.29
C SER A 360 7.25 41.75 8.25
N SER A 361 5.92 41.83 8.34
CA SER A 361 5.20 42.88 9.09
C SER A 361 5.27 42.71 10.60
N GLY A 362 5.67 41.54 11.10
CA GLY A 362 5.76 41.24 12.53
C GLY A 362 5.15 39.93 12.92
N GLY A 363 5.32 39.56 14.17
CA GLY A 363 4.86 38.29 14.72
C GLY A 363 5.96 37.59 15.46
N ASP A 364 5.80 36.28 15.61
CA ASP A 364 6.79 35.41 16.26
C ASP A 364 8.08 35.31 15.42
N PRO A 365 9.24 35.09 16.04
CA PRO A 365 10.50 34.95 15.29
C PRO A 365 10.44 33.87 14.22
N GLU A 366 9.65 32.83 14.40
CA GLU A 366 9.46 31.74 13.45
C GLU A 366 8.85 32.20 12.14
N ILE A 367 8.12 33.32 12.13
CA ILE A 367 7.44 33.85 10.93
C ILE A 367 8.20 35.07 10.39
N VAL A 368 8.69 35.92 11.28
CA VAL A 368 9.35 37.18 10.93
C VAL A 368 10.73 36.94 10.30
N MET A 369 11.38 35.88 10.70
CA MET A 369 12.72 35.53 10.26
C MET A 369 12.68 34.27 9.39
N HIS A 370 13.73 34.09 8.56
CA HIS A 370 13.95 32.85 7.84
C HIS A 370 14.48 31.82 8.84
N SER A 371 13.66 30.88 9.22
CA SER A 371 14.01 29.81 10.14
C SER A 371 14.23 28.49 9.39
N PHE A 372 15.25 27.73 9.81
CA PHE A 372 15.61 26.46 9.19
C PHE A 372 16.53 25.70 10.12
N ASN A 373 16.75 24.42 9.81
CA ASN A 373 17.72 23.58 10.52
C ASN A 373 19.01 23.48 9.72
N CYS A 374 20.11 23.71 10.38
CA CYS A 374 21.46 23.61 9.79
C CYS A 374 22.35 22.80 10.72
N GLY A 375 22.71 21.59 10.30
CA GLY A 375 23.60 20.71 11.04
C GLY A 375 23.10 20.31 12.42
N GLY A 376 21.78 20.35 12.65
CA GLY A 376 21.15 20.04 13.94
C GLY A 376 20.86 21.26 14.81
N GLU A 377 21.28 22.45 14.41
CA GLU A 377 20.97 23.71 15.10
C GLU A 377 19.91 24.48 14.32
N PHE A 378 19.01 25.16 15.02
CA PHE A 378 17.91 25.92 14.43
C PHE A 378 18.29 27.39 14.31
N PHE A 379 18.43 27.85 13.08
CA PHE A 379 18.82 29.19 12.71
C PHE A 379 17.60 30.05 12.45
N TYR A 380 17.67 31.30 12.90
CA TYR A 380 16.67 32.35 12.68
C TYR A 380 17.39 33.55 12.08
N CYS A 381 17.28 33.71 10.76
CA CYS A 381 18.08 34.71 10.02
C CYS A 381 17.20 35.88 9.62
N ASN A 382 17.71 37.09 9.84
CA ASN A 382 17.02 38.32 9.46
C ASN A 382 17.12 38.48 7.93
N SER A 383 15.99 38.34 7.27
CA SER A 383 15.88 38.39 5.81
C SER A 383 15.56 39.79 5.25
N THR A 384 15.63 40.83 6.05
CA THR A 384 15.29 42.21 5.64
C THR A 384 16.07 42.66 4.41
N GLN A 385 17.35 42.32 4.32
CA GLN A 385 18.20 42.65 3.17
C GLN A 385 17.76 41.99 1.85
N LEU A 386 17.09 40.89 1.92
CA LEU A 386 16.57 40.19 0.74
C LEU A 386 15.28 40.81 0.22
N PHE A 387 14.46 41.38 1.08
CA PHE A 387 13.14 41.92 0.81
C PHE A 387 13.07 43.40 1.14
N ASN A 388 13.87 44.18 0.48
CA ASN A 388 13.89 45.65 0.64
C ASN A 388 14.25 46.27 -0.71
N SER A 389 13.27 46.27 -1.64
CA SER A 389 13.50 46.79 -2.98
C SER A 389 12.19 47.26 -3.62
N THR A 390 12.31 48.22 -4.54
CA THR A 390 11.20 48.74 -5.34
C THR A 390 11.54 48.52 -6.82
N TRP A 391 10.56 47.97 -7.56
CA TRP A 391 10.76 47.58 -8.96
C TRP A 391 9.69 48.24 -9.82
N ASN A 392 10.13 49.15 -10.69
CA ASN A 392 9.28 49.82 -11.67
C ASN A 392 9.76 49.40 -13.06
N ASN A 393 8.88 48.73 -13.83
CA ASN A 393 9.19 48.23 -15.20
C ASN A 393 10.48 47.40 -15.27
N THR A 394 10.68 46.49 -14.34
CA THR A 394 11.84 45.63 -14.19
C THR A 394 13.16 46.35 -13.90
N ILE A 395 13.12 47.68 -13.64
CA ILE A 395 14.29 48.44 -13.19
C ILE A 395 14.33 48.38 -11.68
N GLY A 396 15.31 47.67 -11.17
CA GLY A 396 15.53 47.49 -9.72
C GLY A 396 16.69 48.35 -9.20
N PRO A 397 17.07 48.16 -7.94
CA PRO A 397 18.18 48.93 -7.35
C PRO A 397 19.53 48.69 -8.05
N ASN A 398 20.28 49.77 -8.22
CA ASN A 398 21.47 49.79 -9.10
C ASN A 398 22.75 49.22 -8.48
N ASN A 399 22.75 48.72 -7.24
CA ASN A 399 24.03 48.36 -6.60
C ASN A 399 23.93 47.03 -5.85
N THR A 400 24.25 45.97 -6.56
CA THR A 400 24.09 44.62 -6.00
C THR A 400 25.28 43.68 -6.28
N ASN A 401 26.42 44.22 -6.67
CA ASN A 401 27.61 43.43 -6.91
C ASN A 401 28.30 43.12 -5.58
N GLY A 402 27.90 42.06 -4.88
CA GLY A 402 28.51 41.68 -3.63
C GLY A 402 27.77 40.56 -2.95
N THR A 403 28.34 40.12 -1.85
CA THR A 403 27.71 39.07 -1.02
C THR A 403 26.73 39.73 -0.02
N ILE A 404 25.50 39.27 -0.03
CA ILE A 404 24.50 39.63 0.97
C ILE A 404 24.75 38.74 2.20
N THR A 405 24.98 39.35 3.36
CA THR A 405 25.19 38.63 4.61
C THR A 405 23.99 38.85 5.52
N LEU A 406 23.29 37.78 5.83
CA LEU A 406 22.14 37.83 6.74
C LEU A 406 22.60 37.47 8.14
N PRO A 407 22.41 38.36 9.12
CA PRO A 407 22.71 38.01 10.52
C PRO A 407 21.69 37.02 11.05
N CYS A 408 22.17 35.95 11.71
CA CYS A 408 21.34 34.86 12.22
C CYS A 408 21.46 34.76 13.74
N ARG A 409 20.37 34.40 14.35
CA ARG A 409 20.28 34.01 15.75
C ARG A 409 20.02 32.54 15.84
N ILE A 410 20.43 31.91 16.93
CA ILE A 410 20.22 30.47 17.14
C ILE A 410 19.30 30.31 18.34
N LYS A 411 18.34 29.40 18.20
CA LYS A 411 17.37 29.06 19.24
C LYS A 411 17.43 27.56 19.50
N GLN A 412 17.48 27.19 20.76
CA GLN A 412 17.51 25.76 21.13
C GLN A 412 16.16 25.25 21.60
N ILE A 413 15.31 26.11 22.20
CA ILE A 413 13.96 25.75 22.61
C ILE A 413 13.00 26.18 21.51
N ILE A 414 12.37 25.18 20.85
CA ILE A 414 11.60 25.39 19.62
C ILE A 414 10.16 24.96 19.88
N ASN A 415 9.22 25.85 19.55
CA ASN A 415 7.79 25.52 19.54
C ASN A 415 7.49 24.79 18.23
N ARG A 416 7.11 23.52 18.35
CA ARG A 416 6.88 22.67 17.19
C ARG A 416 5.50 22.93 16.60
N TRP A 417 5.46 23.19 15.32
CA TRP A 417 4.24 23.26 14.50
C TRP A 417 3.21 24.25 15.04
N GLN A 418 3.65 25.26 15.83
CA GLN A 418 2.79 26.24 16.49
C GLN A 418 1.77 25.61 17.47
N GLU A 419 2.01 24.39 17.92
CA GLU A 419 1.17 23.72 18.91
C GLU A 419 1.46 24.22 20.32
N VAL A 420 0.42 24.66 21.02
CA VAL A 420 0.52 25.07 22.42
C VAL A 420 0.71 23.80 23.29
N GLY A 421 1.65 23.84 24.20
CA GLY A 421 1.88 22.78 25.16
C GLY A 421 3.01 21.82 24.77
N LYS A 422 3.60 21.98 23.61
CA LYS A 422 4.70 21.11 23.15
C LYS A 422 5.89 21.95 22.70
N ALA A 423 7.04 21.73 23.35
CA ALA A 423 8.29 22.39 22.99
C ALA A 423 9.41 21.34 22.95
N MET A 424 10.40 21.58 22.09
CA MET A 424 11.58 20.71 21.95
C MET A 424 12.82 21.53 22.27
N TYR A 425 13.75 20.93 23.02
CA TYR A 425 15.09 21.46 23.22
C TYR A 425 16.04 20.72 22.26
N ALA A 426 16.70 21.44 21.37
CA ALA A 426 17.72 20.87 20.48
C ALA A 426 19.06 20.87 21.20
N PRO A 427 19.69 19.72 21.47
CA PRO A 427 21.00 19.67 22.12
C PRO A 427 22.03 20.43 21.29
N PRO A 428 23.00 21.11 21.93
CA PRO A 428 24.01 21.85 21.17
C PRO A 428 24.92 20.89 20.40
N ILE A 429 25.34 21.35 19.24
CA ILE A 429 26.27 20.61 18.38
C ILE A 429 27.68 21.12 18.64
N ARG A 430 28.63 20.24 18.83
CA ARG A 430 30.02 20.55 19.08
C ARG A 430 30.69 21.13 17.84
N GLY A 431 31.60 22.03 18.03
CA GLY A 431 32.43 22.60 16.97
C GLY A 431 31.75 23.71 16.22
N GLN A 432 32.29 24.02 15.07
CA GLN A 432 31.73 24.99 14.13
C GLN A 432 30.73 24.29 13.21
N ILE A 433 29.69 25.00 12.76
CA ILE A 433 28.70 24.44 11.86
C ILE A 433 28.74 25.23 10.55
N ARG A 434 28.73 24.51 9.44
CA ARG A 434 28.58 25.06 8.09
C ARG A 434 27.60 24.20 7.32
N CYS A 435 26.70 24.86 6.61
CA CYS A 435 25.77 24.16 5.71
C CYS A 435 25.54 25.00 4.46
N SER A 436 25.35 24.33 3.35
CA SER A 436 25.01 24.91 2.07
C SER A 436 23.66 24.36 1.63
N SER A 437 22.77 25.26 1.26
CA SER A 437 21.44 24.91 0.77
C SER A 437 21.14 25.68 -0.51
N ASN A 438 20.16 25.21 -1.26
CA ASN A 438 19.71 25.87 -2.49
C ASN A 438 18.32 26.43 -2.26
N ILE A 439 18.17 27.74 -2.42
CA ILE A 439 16.86 28.40 -2.42
C ILE A 439 16.17 28.05 -3.75
N THR A 440 15.08 27.33 -3.69
CA THR A 440 14.35 26.88 -4.88
C THR A 440 12.97 27.50 -4.99
N GLY A 441 12.52 28.22 -3.96
CA GLY A 441 11.24 28.89 -3.95
C GLY A 441 11.10 29.87 -2.83
N LEU A 442 10.00 30.64 -2.87
CA LEU A 442 9.67 31.63 -1.86
C LEU A 442 8.19 31.52 -1.51
N LEU A 443 7.88 31.89 -0.27
CA LEU A 443 6.50 32.07 0.18
C LEU A 443 6.28 33.58 0.37
N LEU A 444 5.32 34.14 -0.35
CA LEU A 444 5.03 35.56 -0.31
C LEU A 444 3.58 35.83 0.09
N THR A 445 3.37 36.93 0.80
CA THR A 445 2.05 37.48 1.10
C THR A 445 1.94 38.87 0.55
N ARG A 446 0.76 39.23 0.07
CA ARG A 446 0.51 40.57 -0.50
C ARG A 446 -0.24 41.42 0.53
N ASP A 447 0.16 42.68 0.66
CA ASP A 447 -0.55 43.63 1.48
C ASP A 447 -1.86 44.04 0.81
N GLY A 448 -2.94 44.12 1.59
CA GLY A 448 -4.23 44.56 1.13
C GLY A 448 -4.72 45.75 1.96
N GLY A 449 -5.92 46.20 1.64
CA GLY A 449 -6.58 47.30 2.39
C GLY A 449 -6.83 48.51 1.53
N ARG A 450 -7.54 49.47 2.11
CA ARG A 450 -7.98 50.67 1.42
C ARG A 450 -6.86 51.68 1.14
N GLU A 451 -5.74 51.57 1.83
CA GLU A 451 -4.62 52.52 1.71
C GLU A 451 -3.60 52.11 0.64
N VAL A 452 -3.77 50.95 0.01
CA VAL A 452 -2.87 50.52 -1.06
C VAL A 452 -3.18 51.33 -2.31
N SER A 453 -2.17 52.03 -2.83
CA SER A 453 -2.36 52.81 -4.07
C SER A 453 -2.68 51.94 -5.24
N ASN A 454 -3.47 52.40 -6.17
CA ASN A 454 -3.82 51.65 -7.36
C ASN A 454 -2.61 51.33 -8.28
N THR A 455 -1.45 51.92 -8.00
CA THR A 455 -0.25 51.81 -8.84
C THR A 455 0.81 50.89 -8.24
N THR A 456 0.70 50.50 -6.96
CA THR A 456 1.74 49.68 -6.30
C THR A 456 1.15 48.44 -5.60
N GLU A 457 1.92 47.37 -5.60
CA GLU A 457 1.64 46.15 -4.83
C GLU A 457 2.85 45.85 -3.93
N ILE A 458 2.58 45.58 -2.68
CA ILE A 458 3.61 45.29 -1.66
C ILE A 458 3.59 43.79 -1.35
N PHE A 459 4.75 43.17 -1.43
CA PHE A 459 4.93 41.76 -1.15
C PHE A 459 5.89 41.57 0.04
N ARG A 460 5.51 40.71 0.97
CA ARG A 460 6.31 40.39 2.15
C ARG A 460 6.56 38.89 2.24
N PRO A 461 7.72 38.44 2.73
CA PRO A 461 7.95 37.04 2.96
C PRO A 461 6.97 36.50 3.99
N GLY A 462 6.44 35.35 3.71
CA GLY A 462 5.46 34.66 4.54
C GLY A 462 5.96 33.31 5.02
N GLY A 463 5.07 32.54 5.61
CA GLY A 463 5.39 31.21 6.10
C GLY A 463 4.66 30.91 7.40
N GLY A 464 5.08 29.82 8.05
CA GLY A 464 4.48 29.38 9.30
C GLY A 464 3.58 28.18 9.14
N ASP A 465 2.77 28.15 8.10
CA ASP A 465 2.00 26.94 7.76
C ASP A 465 2.88 26.02 6.88
N MET A 466 3.35 24.94 7.46
CA MET A 466 4.25 24.00 6.76
C MET A 466 3.58 23.27 5.62
N ARG A 467 2.24 23.26 5.56
CA ARG A 467 1.49 22.68 4.43
C ARG A 467 1.88 23.34 3.11
N ASP A 468 2.16 24.64 3.13
CA ASP A 468 2.59 25.37 1.93
C ASP A 468 3.96 24.87 1.43
N ASN A 469 4.83 24.48 2.35
CA ASN A 469 6.11 23.85 1.96
C ASN A 469 5.86 22.54 1.22
N TRP A 470 4.92 21.73 1.71
CA TRP A 470 4.59 20.44 1.08
C TRP A 470 3.83 20.65 -0.24
N ARG A 471 2.97 21.66 -0.33
CA ARG A 471 2.28 22.02 -1.58
C ARG A 471 3.24 22.38 -2.69
N SER A 472 4.35 23.01 -2.37
CA SER A 472 5.35 23.39 -3.36
C SER A 472 5.97 22.18 -4.09
N GLU A 473 5.90 20.98 -3.49
CA GLU A 473 6.43 19.75 -4.08
C GLU A 473 5.32 18.84 -4.58
N LEU A 474 4.16 18.81 -3.90
CA LEU A 474 3.06 17.90 -4.23
C LEU A 474 2.04 18.50 -5.21
N TYR A 475 2.28 19.70 -5.74
CA TYR A 475 1.33 20.40 -6.61
C TYR A 475 0.99 19.65 -7.88
N LYS A 476 1.89 18.82 -8.37
CA LYS A 476 1.74 18.10 -9.64
C LYS A 476 1.16 16.69 -9.48
N TYR A 477 0.82 16.26 -8.27
CA TYR A 477 0.34 14.91 -8.00
C TYR A 477 -1.12 14.91 -7.59
N LYS A 478 -1.82 13.84 -7.94
CA LYS A 478 -3.21 13.60 -7.60
C LYS A 478 -3.41 12.11 -7.35
N VAL A 479 -4.03 11.75 -6.24
CA VAL A 479 -4.36 10.35 -5.94
C VAL A 479 -5.75 10.06 -6.49
N VAL A 480 -5.85 8.96 -7.22
CA VAL A 480 -7.13 8.50 -7.79
C VAL A 480 -7.34 7.04 -7.41
N LYS A 481 -8.61 6.69 -7.26
CA LYS A 481 -9.09 5.34 -7.02
C LYS A 481 -9.44 4.69 -8.34
N ILE A 482 -8.85 3.55 -8.63
CA ILE A 482 -9.17 2.79 -9.85
C ILE A 482 -10.49 2.07 -9.63
N GLU A 483 -11.39 2.21 -10.58
CA GLU A 483 -12.68 1.51 -10.61
C GLU A 483 -12.71 0.56 -11.82
N PRO A 484 -12.22 -0.68 -11.63
CA PRO A 484 -11.99 -1.58 -12.77
C PRO A 484 -13.26 -2.22 -13.33
N LEU A 485 -14.38 -2.11 -12.64
CA LEU A 485 -15.63 -2.75 -13.03
C LEU A 485 -16.45 -1.81 -13.89
N GLY A 486 -16.74 -2.22 -15.13
CA GLY A 486 -17.55 -1.43 -16.05
C GLY A 486 -18.56 -2.28 -16.78
N VAL A 487 -19.63 -1.65 -17.25
CA VAL A 487 -20.68 -2.30 -18.03
C VAL A 487 -20.89 -1.52 -19.33
N ALA A 488 -21.18 -2.24 -20.41
CA ALA A 488 -21.39 -1.63 -21.71
C ALA A 488 -22.32 -2.52 -22.56
N PRO A 489 -23.05 -1.95 -23.51
CA PRO A 489 -23.92 -2.74 -24.38
C PRO A 489 -23.13 -3.47 -25.46
N THR A 490 -23.45 -4.75 -25.71
CA THR A 490 -22.93 -5.52 -26.82
C THR A 490 -24.07 -6.36 -27.45
N LYS A 491 -23.78 -6.96 -28.60
CA LYS A 491 -24.71 -7.88 -29.29
C LYS A 491 -24.70 -9.26 -28.64
N ALA A 492 -23.72 -9.57 -27.79
CA ALA A 492 -23.54 -10.88 -27.16
C ALA A 492 -24.49 -11.07 -25.99
N LYS A 493 -25.21 -12.21 -25.98
CA LYS A 493 -26.09 -12.61 -24.88
C LYS A 493 -25.51 -13.84 -24.20
N ARG A 494 -25.61 -13.96 -22.89
CA ARG A 494 -25.22 -15.13 -22.12
C ARG A 494 -26.10 -16.32 -22.51
N ARG A 495 -25.46 -17.44 -22.84
CA ARG A 495 -26.14 -18.70 -23.15
C ARG A 495 -25.97 -19.67 -21.99
N VAL A 496 -27.00 -20.52 -21.74
CA VAL A 496 -27.00 -21.48 -20.62
C VAL A 496 -25.87 -22.52 -20.74
N VAL A 497 -25.52 -22.90 -21.99
CA VAL A 497 -24.41 -23.82 -22.25
C VAL A 497 -23.41 -23.11 -23.14
N GLN A 498 -22.33 -22.64 -22.55
CA GLN A 498 -21.24 -21.99 -23.28
C GLN A 498 -20.00 -22.91 -23.28
N ARG A 499 -19.75 -23.54 -24.42
CA ARG A 499 -18.45 -24.17 -24.68
C ARG A 499 -17.45 -23.06 -24.88
N GLU A 500 -16.51 -22.94 -23.95
CA GLU A 500 -15.48 -21.92 -24.00
C GLU A 500 -14.59 -22.14 -25.25
N LYS A 501 -14.76 -21.30 -26.23
CA LYS A 501 -13.77 -21.14 -27.27
C LYS A 501 -12.69 -20.22 -26.70
N ARG A 502 -11.51 -20.79 -26.52
CA ARG A 502 -10.30 -20.04 -26.15
C ARG A 502 -10.06 -18.97 -27.22
N ALA A 503 -10.31 -17.71 -26.89
CA ALA A 503 -9.99 -16.60 -27.77
C ALA A 503 -8.47 -16.49 -27.83
N VAL A 504 -7.93 -16.69 -29.04
CA VAL A 504 -6.52 -16.44 -29.30
C VAL A 504 -6.35 -14.92 -29.33
N THR A 505 -5.71 -14.38 -28.32
CA THR A 505 -5.34 -12.96 -28.27
C THR A 505 -4.26 -12.69 -29.32
N LEU A 506 -4.66 -12.14 -30.44
CA LEU A 506 -3.75 -11.59 -31.44
C LEU A 506 -3.13 -10.30 -30.85
N GLY A 507 -1.84 -10.33 -30.66
CA GLY A 507 -0.90 -9.22 -30.49
C GLY A 507 -1.45 -7.92 -29.91
N ALA A 508 -1.77 -7.88 -28.63
CA ALA A 508 -2.13 -6.64 -27.98
C ALA A 508 -0.89 -5.75 -27.84
N VAL A 509 -0.99 -4.53 -28.29
CA VAL A 509 0.04 -3.50 -28.07
C VAL A 509 0.18 -3.31 -26.56
N PHE A 510 1.40 -3.46 -26.05
CA PHE A 510 1.68 -3.35 -24.61
C PHE A 510 1.73 -1.87 -24.23
N LEU A 511 0.60 -1.34 -23.71
CA LEU A 511 0.46 0.08 -23.34
C LEU A 511 0.75 0.36 -21.86
N GLY A 512 0.92 -0.67 -21.04
CA GLY A 512 1.15 -0.49 -19.61
C GLY A 512 -0.12 -0.11 -18.83
N PHE A 513 0.04 0.08 -17.52
CA PHE A 513 -1.04 0.36 -16.58
C PHE A 513 -1.69 1.72 -16.90
N LEU A 514 -3.01 1.71 -17.13
CA LEU A 514 -3.82 2.87 -17.52
C LEU A 514 -3.40 3.52 -18.85
N GLY A 515 -2.48 2.91 -19.61
CA GLY A 515 -1.98 3.47 -20.86
C GLY A 515 -3.05 3.63 -21.94
N ALA A 516 -4.12 2.84 -21.86
CA ALA A 516 -5.25 2.90 -22.80
C ALA A 516 -6.40 3.79 -22.31
N ALA A 517 -6.22 4.58 -21.24
CA ALA A 517 -7.29 5.40 -20.66
C ALA A 517 -7.80 6.49 -21.64
N GLY A 518 -6.92 7.00 -22.49
CA GLY A 518 -7.27 7.97 -23.53
C GLY A 518 -7.71 7.36 -24.85
N SER A 519 -7.68 6.03 -24.98
CA SER A 519 -8.09 5.29 -26.17
C SER A 519 -9.60 5.07 -26.17
N THR A 520 -10.15 4.72 -27.33
CA THR A 520 -11.56 4.36 -27.46
C THR A 520 -11.87 3.12 -26.63
N MET A 521 -13.12 2.94 -26.25
CA MET A 521 -13.57 1.79 -25.44
C MET A 521 -13.20 0.47 -26.12
N GLY A 522 -13.35 0.39 -27.45
CA GLY A 522 -12.99 -0.82 -28.21
C GLY A 522 -11.51 -1.15 -28.11
N ALA A 523 -10.65 -0.16 -28.27
CA ALA A 523 -9.21 -0.33 -28.19
C ALA A 523 -8.75 -0.64 -26.75
N ALA A 524 -9.31 0.07 -25.77
CA ALA A 524 -9.00 -0.11 -24.35
C ALA A 524 -9.42 -1.50 -23.84
N SER A 525 -10.47 -2.07 -24.40
CA SER A 525 -10.94 -3.41 -24.01
C SER A 525 -9.97 -4.54 -24.34
N LEU A 526 -8.99 -4.28 -25.21
CA LEU A 526 -7.92 -5.25 -25.50
C LEU A 526 -6.84 -5.29 -24.42
N THR A 527 -6.81 -4.31 -23.53
CA THR A 527 -5.78 -4.17 -22.48
C THR A 527 -6.32 -4.37 -21.06
N LEU A 528 -7.48 -4.99 -20.91
CA LEU A 528 -8.11 -5.23 -19.59
C LEU A 528 -7.20 -6.06 -18.65
N THR A 529 -6.41 -6.97 -19.21
CA THR A 529 -5.49 -7.83 -18.46
C THR A 529 -4.44 -7.02 -17.70
N VAL A 530 -3.99 -5.90 -18.26
CA VAL A 530 -2.94 -5.04 -17.66
C VAL A 530 -3.44 -4.47 -16.33
N GLN A 531 -4.62 -3.85 -16.32
CA GLN A 531 -5.20 -3.27 -15.11
C GLN A 531 -5.56 -4.35 -14.07
N ALA A 532 -6.13 -5.46 -14.51
CA ALA A 532 -6.50 -6.57 -13.63
C ALA A 532 -5.26 -7.22 -12.99
N ARG A 533 -4.20 -7.44 -13.77
CA ARG A 533 -2.94 -7.99 -13.27
C ARG A 533 -2.25 -7.05 -12.30
N GLN A 534 -2.28 -5.75 -12.59
CA GLN A 534 -1.64 -4.75 -11.73
C GLN A 534 -2.30 -4.71 -10.35
N LEU A 535 -3.63 -4.82 -10.30
CA LEU A 535 -4.36 -4.90 -9.02
C LEU A 535 -3.94 -6.13 -8.21
N LEU A 536 -3.87 -7.28 -8.86
CA LEU A 536 -3.50 -8.54 -8.21
C LEU A 536 -2.02 -8.57 -7.82
N SER A 537 -1.13 -8.18 -8.73
CA SER A 537 0.32 -8.18 -8.47
C SER A 537 0.70 -7.16 -7.38
N GLY A 538 0.03 -6.03 -7.32
CA GLY A 538 0.21 -5.04 -6.27
C GLY A 538 -0.12 -5.61 -4.90
N ILE A 539 -1.22 -6.34 -4.78
CA ILE A 539 -1.63 -7.00 -3.53
C ILE A 539 -0.59 -8.06 -3.11
N VAL A 540 -0.16 -8.92 -4.03
CA VAL A 540 0.82 -9.98 -3.76
C VAL A 540 2.18 -9.40 -3.37
N GLN A 541 2.63 -8.38 -4.09
CA GLN A 541 3.93 -7.73 -3.84
C GLN A 541 3.96 -7.03 -2.48
N GLN A 542 2.88 -6.36 -2.10
CA GLN A 542 2.75 -5.75 -0.78
C GLN A 542 2.81 -6.79 0.33
N GLN A 543 2.18 -7.95 0.17
CA GLN A 543 2.22 -9.04 1.14
C GLN A 543 3.63 -9.60 1.31
N ASN A 544 4.34 -9.82 0.22
CA ASN A 544 5.71 -10.34 0.25
C ASN A 544 6.69 -9.37 0.91
N ASN A 545 6.56 -8.08 0.62
CA ASN A 545 7.41 -7.05 1.23
C ASN A 545 7.16 -6.94 2.73
N LEU A 546 5.92 -7.14 3.18
CA LEU A 546 5.63 -7.16 4.63
C LEU A 546 6.24 -8.35 5.31
N LEU A 547 6.11 -9.54 4.73
CA LEU A 547 6.69 -10.74 5.32
C LEU A 547 8.19 -10.57 5.56
N ARG A 548 8.89 -10.01 4.58
CA ARG A 548 10.32 -9.70 4.70
C ARG A 548 10.58 -8.65 5.78
N ALA A 549 9.75 -7.60 5.85
CA ALA A 549 9.90 -6.55 6.86
C ALA A 549 9.62 -7.09 8.27
N ILE A 550 8.61 -7.92 8.45
CA ILE A 550 8.28 -8.57 9.73
C ILE A 550 9.41 -9.50 10.15
N GLU A 551 9.94 -10.30 9.23
CA GLU A 551 11.07 -11.19 9.50
C GLU A 551 12.33 -10.42 9.94
N ALA A 552 12.56 -9.26 9.33
CA ALA A 552 13.70 -8.40 9.67
C ALA A 552 13.50 -7.66 11.01
N GLN A 553 12.27 -7.45 11.45
CA GLN A 553 11.94 -6.64 12.62
C GLN A 553 11.29 -7.42 13.76
N GLN A 554 11.50 -8.71 13.84
CA GLN A 554 10.92 -9.54 14.91
C GLN A 554 11.29 -9.10 16.34
N HIS A 555 12.25 -8.20 16.50
CA HIS A 555 12.70 -7.71 17.81
C HIS A 555 12.10 -6.37 18.24
N LEU A 556 11.34 -5.69 17.37
CA LEU A 556 10.80 -4.36 17.68
C LEU A 556 9.32 -4.27 17.30
N LEU A 557 8.48 -4.79 18.18
CA LEU A 557 7.02 -4.65 18.09
C LEU A 557 6.57 -3.23 18.45
N GLN A 558 7.25 -2.21 17.96
CA GLN A 558 6.71 -0.86 18.00
C GLN A 558 6.02 -0.59 16.67
N LEU A 559 4.71 -0.54 16.73
CA LEU A 559 3.91 -0.12 15.59
C LEU A 559 4.29 1.33 15.26
N THR A 560 5.13 1.50 14.28
CA THR A 560 5.52 2.81 13.79
C THR A 560 4.36 3.43 13.00
N VAL A 561 4.41 4.74 12.82
CA VAL A 561 3.42 5.47 12.00
C VAL A 561 3.30 4.84 10.62
N TRP A 562 4.44 4.58 9.97
CA TRP A 562 4.47 3.98 8.65
C TRP A 562 3.99 2.53 8.64
N GLY A 563 4.30 1.77 9.69
CA GLY A 563 3.85 0.38 9.82
C GLY A 563 2.33 0.26 9.90
N ILE A 564 1.70 1.11 10.71
CA ILE A 564 0.24 1.17 10.83
C ILE A 564 -0.40 1.53 9.48
N LYS A 565 0.16 2.52 8.79
CA LYS A 565 -0.35 2.98 7.50
C LYS A 565 -0.24 1.90 6.42
N GLN A 566 0.85 1.16 6.39
CA GLN A 566 1.02 0.03 5.48
C GLN A 566 -0.03 -1.06 5.71
N LEU A 567 -0.28 -1.40 6.98
CA LEU A 567 -1.31 -2.39 7.32
C LEU A 567 -2.71 -1.93 6.89
N GLN A 568 -3.05 -0.67 7.14
CA GLN A 568 -4.32 -0.09 6.72
C GLN A 568 -4.50 -0.15 5.20
N ALA A 569 -3.46 0.23 4.46
CA ALA A 569 -3.48 0.23 3.00
C ALA A 569 -3.71 -1.18 2.44
N ARG A 570 -3.09 -2.19 3.05
CA ARG A 570 -3.21 -3.58 2.63
C ARG A 570 -4.59 -4.16 2.87
N VAL A 571 -5.11 -3.94 4.08
CA VAL A 571 -6.46 -4.41 4.43
C VAL A 571 -7.47 -3.79 3.46
N LEU A 572 -7.35 -2.50 3.18
CA LEU A 572 -8.23 -1.81 2.25
C LEU A 572 -8.12 -2.38 0.82
N ALA A 573 -6.91 -2.67 0.35
CA ALA A 573 -6.68 -3.22 -0.98
C ALA A 573 -7.31 -4.61 -1.13
N VAL A 574 -7.11 -5.48 -0.15
CA VAL A 574 -7.68 -6.84 -0.16
C VAL A 574 -9.21 -6.77 -0.07
N GLU A 575 -9.74 -5.93 0.82
CA GLU A 575 -11.19 -5.74 0.99
C GLU A 575 -11.84 -5.29 -0.33
N ARG A 576 -11.27 -4.33 -1.02
CA ARG A 576 -11.79 -3.84 -2.30
C ARG A 576 -11.74 -4.91 -3.38
N TYR A 577 -10.63 -5.63 -3.48
CA TYR A 577 -10.47 -6.72 -4.46
C TYR A 577 -11.51 -7.82 -4.20
N LEU A 578 -11.67 -8.23 -2.95
CA LEU A 578 -12.65 -9.27 -2.58
C LEU A 578 -14.08 -8.82 -2.85
N LYS A 579 -14.39 -7.54 -2.61
CA LYS A 579 -15.71 -6.97 -2.92
C LYS A 579 -16.00 -7.04 -4.42
N ASP A 580 -15.05 -6.68 -5.27
CA ASP A 580 -15.19 -6.77 -6.72
C ASP A 580 -15.34 -8.22 -7.16
N GLN A 581 -14.54 -9.14 -6.62
CA GLN A 581 -14.63 -10.57 -6.92
C GLN A 581 -15.95 -11.18 -6.45
N GLN A 582 -16.47 -10.71 -5.31
CA GLN A 582 -17.77 -11.13 -4.79
C GLN A 582 -18.90 -10.74 -5.76
N LEU A 583 -18.90 -9.48 -6.23
CA LEU A 583 -19.88 -9.03 -7.22
C LEU A 583 -19.81 -9.86 -8.50
N LEU A 584 -18.60 -10.07 -9.01
CA LEU A 584 -18.40 -10.90 -10.20
C LEU A 584 -18.87 -12.34 -9.97
N GLY A 585 -18.68 -12.88 -8.77
CA GLY A 585 -19.16 -14.22 -8.39
C GLY A 585 -20.67 -14.29 -8.38
N ILE A 586 -21.33 -13.30 -7.77
CA ILE A 586 -22.80 -13.22 -7.71
C ILE A 586 -23.40 -13.14 -9.12
N TRP A 587 -22.71 -12.47 -10.06
CA TRP A 587 -23.17 -12.34 -11.45
C TRP A 587 -22.80 -13.51 -12.35
N GLY A 588 -22.15 -14.55 -11.81
CA GLY A 588 -21.65 -15.68 -12.60
C GLY A 588 -20.51 -15.34 -13.53
N CYS A 589 -19.71 -14.33 -13.16
CA CYS A 589 -18.61 -13.78 -13.96
C CYS A 589 -17.25 -14.05 -13.34
N SER A 590 -17.17 -14.94 -12.36
CA SER A 590 -15.92 -15.23 -11.64
C SER A 590 -14.81 -15.68 -12.59
N GLY A 591 -13.65 -15.04 -12.47
CA GLY A 591 -12.46 -15.37 -13.28
C GLY A 591 -12.52 -14.89 -14.73
N LYS A 592 -13.53 -14.10 -15.10
CA LYS A 592 -13.65 -13.57 -16.46
C LYS A 592 -13.38 -12.08 -16.48
N LEU A 593 -12.64 -11.63 -17.49
CA LEU A 593 -12.41 -10.19 -17.73
C LEU A 593 -13.56 -9.58 -18.53
N ILE A 594 -14.14 -10.33 -19.44
CA ILE A 594 -15.30 -9.94 -20.23
C ILE A 594 -16.37 -11.00 -20.01
N CYS A 595 -17.55 -10.59 -19.52
CA CYS A 595 -18.61 -11.51 -19.16
C CYS A 595 -19.93 -11.01 -19.72
N THR A 596 -20.52 -11.78 -20.63
CA THR A 596 -21.85 -11.47 -21.17
C THR A 596 -22.92 -11.78 -20.14
N THR A 597 -24.02 -11.05 -20.18
CA THR A 597 -25.17 -11.28 -19.30
C THR A 597 -26.44 -11.51 -20.12
N ALA A 598 -27.51 -11.90 -19.45
CA ALA A 598 -28.84 -12.06 -20.05
C ALA A 598 -29.74 -10.82 -19.85
N VAL A 599 -29.19 -9.73 -19.33
CA VAL A 599 -29.92 -8.46 -19.12
C VAL A 599 -29.98 -7.69 -20.44
N PRO A 600 -31.16 -7.34 -20.96
CA PRO A 600 -31.26 -6.51 -22.16
C PRO A 600 -30.87 -5.07 -21.85
N TRP A 601 -30.18 -4.42 -22.79
CA TRP A 601 -29.81 -3.01 -22.67
C TRP A 601 -31.03 -2.12 -22.87
N ASN A 602 -31.26 -1.19 -21.96
CA ASN A 602 -32.36 -0.26 -22.01
C ASN A 602 -31.90 1.05 -22.68
N ALA A 603 -32.63 1.48 -23.72
CA ALA A 603 -32.31 2.71 -24.45
C ALA A 603 -32.39 3.97 -23.57
N SER A 604 -33.10 3.91 -22.45
CA SER A 604 -33.17 5.02 -21.49
C SER A 604 -31.82 5.26 -20.77
N TRP A 605 -30.98 4.24 -20.67
CA TRP A 605 -29.64 4.39 -20.04
C TRP A 605 -28.65 5.10 -20.96
N SER A 606 -28.68 4.74 -22.23
CA SER A 606 -28.00 5.44 -23.32
C SER A 606 -28.59 4.99 -24.65
N ASN A 607 -28.95 5.95 -25.48
CA ASN A 607 -29.51 5.71 -26.80
C ASN A 607 -28.47 5.78 -27.93
N LYS A 608 -27.19 5.89 -27.56
CA LYS A 608 -26.07 5.96 -28.53
C LYS A 608 -25.92 4.63 -29.26
N SER A 609 -25.51 4.68 -30.52
CA SER A 609 -25.24 3.48 -31.32
C SER A 609 -23.96 2.81 -30.81
N LEU A 610 -23.79 1.51 -31.11
CA LEU A 610 -22.58 0.77 -30.73
C LEU A 610 -21.32 1.43 -31.30
N ASP A 611 -21.40 1.95 -32.51
CA ASP A 611 -20.27 2.61 -33.15
C ASP A 611 -19.86 3.88 -32.39
N GLN A 612 -20.83 4.67 -31.95
CA GLN A 612 -20.60 5.87 -31.15
C GLN A 612 -19.97 5.53 -29.80
N ILE A 613 -20.40 4.44 -29.16
CA ILE A 613 -19.90 4.01 -27.86
C ILE A 613 -18.48 3.44 -27.99
N TRP A 614 -18.29 2.49 -28.89
CA TRP A 614 -17.05 1.68 -28.92
C TRP A 614 -15.91 2.32 -29.70
N ASN A 615 -16.22 3.17 -30.69
CA ASN A 615 -15.20 3.77 -31.56
C ASN A 615 -14.95 5.25 -31.30
N ASN A 616 -15.85 5.95 -30.59
CA ASN A 616 -15.75 7.40 -30.41
C ASN A 616 -15.65 7.87 -28.96
N MET A 617 -15.83 6.97 -27.98
CA MET A 617 -15.80 7.33 -26.55
C MET A 617 -14.70 6.59 -25.82
N THR A 618 -14.17 7.21 -24.78
CA THR A 618 -13.31 6.56 -23.80
C THR A 618 -14.14 5.96 -22.67
N TRP A 619 -13.56 5.03 -21.92
CA TRP A 619 -14.23 4.43 -20.74
C TRP A 619 -14.58 5.48 -19.68
N MET A 620 -13.74 6.50 -19.51
CA MET A 620 -14.00 7.60 -18.55
C MET A 620 -15.26 8.38 -18.92
N GLU A 621 -15.40 8.73 -20.21
CA GLU A 621 -16.58 9.44 -20.72
C GLU A 621 -17.84 8.59 -20.61
N TRP A 622 -17.73 7.32 -20.96
CA TRP A 622 -18.85 6.36 -20.88
C TRP A 622 -19.33 6.19 -19.44
N GLU A 623 -18.41 6.05 -18.52
CA GLU A 623 -18.73 5.87 -17.09
C GLU A 623 -19.42 7.12 -16.51
N ARG A 624 -19.03 8.31 -16.94
CA ARG A 624 -19.72 9.54 -16.56
C ARG A 624 -21.17 9.55 -17.07
N GLU A 625 -21.37 9.07 -18.28
CA GLU A 625 -22.69 9.03 -18.90
C GLU A 625 -23.63 8.03 -18.20
N ILE A 626 -23.17 6.83 -17.89
CA ILE A 626 -24.04 5.79 -17.32
C ILE A 626 -23.94 5.69 -15.79
N GLY A 627 -23.17 6.57 -15.13
CA GLY A 627 -22.94 6.50 -13.69
C GLY A 627 -24.19 6.47 -12.84
N ASN A 628 -25.23 7.19 -13.24
CA ASN A 628 -26.50 7.23 -12.53
C ASN A 628 -27.28 5.91 -12.63
N TYR A 629 -27.01 5.10 -13.62
CA TYR A 629 -27.72 3.83 -13.89
C TYR A 629 -26.94 2.61 -13.43
N THR A 630 -25.70 2.76 -12.99
CA THR A 630 -24.77 1.66 -12.68
C THR A 630 -25.36 0.74 -11.60
N ASN A 631 -25.89 1.30 -10.53
CA ASN A 631 -26.44 0.52 -9.42
C ASN A 631 -27.70 -0.27 -9.87
N LEU A 632 -28.54 0.36 -10.68
CA LEU A 632 -29.72 -0.30 -11.26
C LEU A 632 -29.28 -1.46 -12.15
N ILE A 633 -28.30 -1.26 -13.00
CA ILE A 633 -27.78 -2.30 -13.90
C ILE A 633 -27.20 -3.47 -13.06
N TYR A 634 -26.46 -3.18 -11.99
CA TYR A 634 -25.92 -4.20 -11.10
C TYR A 634 -27.01 -5.04 -10.45
N THR A 635 -28.08 -4.40 -9.98
CA THR A 635 -29.24 -5.09 -9.40
C THR A 635 -29.90 -6.01 -10.44
N LEU A 636 -30.09 -5.53 -11.66
CA LEU A 636 -30.69 -6.32 -12.73
C LEU A 636 -29.82 -7.52 -13.13
N ILE A 637 -28.50 -7.36 -13.12
CA ILE A 637 -27.59 -8.49 -13.40
C ILE A 637 -27.69 -9.54 -12.29
N GLU A 638 -27.74 -9.12 -11.05
CA GLU A 638 -27.89 -10.02 -9.89
C GLU A 638 -29.21 -10.79 -9.96
N GLU A 639 -30.30 -10.09 -10.21
CA GLU A 639 -31.64 -10.72 -10.34
C GLU A 639 -31.67 -11.72 -11.50
N SER A 640 -31.12 -11.35 -12.64
CA SER A 640 -31.03 -12.23 -13.81
C SER A 640 -30.20 -13.48 -13.54
N GLN A 641 -29.11 -13.35 -12.81
CA GLN A 641 -28.24 -14.47 -12.44
C GLN A 641 -28.94 -15.41 -11.44
N ASN A 642 -29.64 -14.86 -10.47
CA ASN A 642 -30.41 -15.64 -9.50
C ASN A 642 -31.52 -16.45 -10.20
N GLN A 643 -32.21 -15.84 -11.16
CA GLN A 643 -33.23 -16.54 -11.96
C GLN A 643 -32.57 -17.64 -12.81
N GLN A 644 -31.42 -17.37 -13.39
CA GLN A 644 -30.69 -18.36 -14.20
C GLN A 644 -30.23 -19.56 -13.35
N GLU A 645 -29.73 -19.30 -12.15
CA GLU A 645 -29.30 -20.34 -11.21
C GLU A 645 -30.45 -21.23 -10.79
N LYS A 646 -31.62 -20.64 -10.50
CA LYS A 646 -32.85 -21.38 -10.18
C LYS A 646 -33.24 -22.28 -11.35
N ASN A 647 -33.23 -21.73 -12.57
CA ASN A 647 -33.58 -22.50 -13.78
C ASN A 647 -32.59 -23.64 -14.01
N GLU A 648 -31.28 -23.43 -13.76
CA GLU A 648 -30.25 -24.47 -13.88
C GLU A 648 -30.42 -25.56 -12.83
N GLN A 649 -30.79 -25.20 -11.60
CA GLN A 649 -31.08 -26.16 -10.53
C GLN A 649 -32.30 -27.02 -10.88
N GLU A 650 -33.35 -26.38 -11.37
CA GLU A 650 -34.54 -27.10 -11.82
C GLU A 650 -34.23 -28.08 -12.96
N LEU A 651 -33.42 -27.64 -13.93
CA LEU A 651 -32.94 -28.47 -15.03
C LEU A 651 -32.06 -29.63 -14.54
N LEU A 652 -31.16 -29.38 -13.58
CA LEU A 652 -30.33 -30.42 -12.99
C LEU A 652 -31.14 -31.46 -12.22
N GLU A 653 -32.20 -31.03 -11.54
CA GLU A 653 -33.12 -31.94 -10.87
C GLU A 653 -33.84 -32.81 -11.88
N LEU A 654 -34.33 -32.23 -12.98
CA LEU A 654 -34.94 -32.95 -14.07
C LEU A 654 -33.97 -33.93 -14.74
N ASP A 655 -32.71 -33.55 -14.89
CA ASP A 655 -31.67 -34.41 -15.46
C ASP A 655 -31.31 -35.56 -14.50
N LYS A 656 -31.33 -35.31 -13.19
CA LYS A 656 -31.16 -36.36 -12.17
C LYS A 656 -32.28 -37.36 -12.25
N TRP A 657 -33.53 -36.90 -12.41
CA TRP A 657 -34.66 -37.77 -12.62
C TRP A 657 -34.55 -38.57 -13.92
N ALA A 658 -34.13 -37.94 -15.01
CA ALA A 658 -33.88 -38.62 -16.29
C ALA A 658 -32.74 -39.64 -16.19
N SER A 659 -31.67 -39.34 -15.44
CA SER A 659 -30.58 -40.29 -15.23
C SER A 659 -31.01 -41.49 -14.36
N LEU A 660 -31.88 -41.26 -13.38
CA LEU A 660 -32.51 -42.33 -12.58
C LEU A 660 -33.36 -43.26 -13.46
N TRP A 661 -34.14 -42.68 -14.39
CA TRP A 661 -34.94 -43.47 -15.35
C TRP A 661 -34.04 -44.25 -16.32
N ASN A 662 -32.91 -43.70 -16.73
CA ASN A 662 -31.89 -44.40 -17.57
C ASN A 662 -31.21 -45.52 -16.79
N TRP A 663 -31.03 -45.39 -15.46
CA TRP A 663 -30.54 -46.50 -14.64
C TRP A 663 -31.55 -47.61 -14.53
N PHE A 664 -32.84 -47.28 -14.61
CA PHE A 664 -33.99 -48.24 -14.63
C PHE A 664 -34.27 -48.79 -16.03
N ASP A 665 -33.36 -48.67 -16.98
CA ASP A 665 -33.51 -49.29 -18.29
C ASP A 665 -33.59 -50.81 -18.09
N ILE A 666 -34.82 -51.32 -18.21
CA ILE A 666 -35.19 -52.73 -17.97
C ILE A 666 -34.36 -53.70 -18.83
N SER A 667 -33.97 -53.25 -20.04
CA SER A 667 -33.13 -54.05 -20.94
C SER A 667 -31.73 -54.30 -20.39
N LYS A 668 -31.11 -53.28 -19.77
CA LYS A 668 -29.80 -53.38 -19.13
C LYS A 668 -29.86 -54.20 -17.84
N TRP A 669 -30.93 -54.00 -17.06
CA TRP A 669 -31.13 -54.74 -15.82
C TRP A 669 -31.39 -56.25 -16.08
N LEU A 670 -32.15 -56.55 -17.12
CA LEU A 670 -32.35 -57.93 -17.58
C LEU A 670 -31.02 -58.56 -18.05
N TRP A 671 -30.15 -57.77 -18.70
CA TRP A 671 -28.86 -58.27 -19.13
C TRP A 671 -27.93 -58.60 -17.93
N TYR A 672 -27.94 -57.73 -16.88
CA TYR A 672 -27.19 -57.98 -15.65
C TYR A 672 -27.75 -59.21 -14.90
N ILE A 673 -29.07 -59.41 -14.83
CA ILE A 673 -29.69 -60.58 -14.25
C ILE A 673 -29.28 -61.84 -15.03
N LYS A 674 -29.27 -61.77 -16.35
CA LYS A 674 -28.87 -62.87 -17.24
C LYS A 674 -27.41 -63.27 -17.00
N ILE A 675 -26.54 -62.32 -16.86
CA ILE A 675 -25.10 -62.58 -16.53
C ILE A 675 -25.02 -63.19 -15.14
N PHE A 676 -25.73 -62.67 -14.15
CA PHE A 676 -25.72 -63.17 -12.79
C PHE A 676 -26.17 -64.60 -12.73
N ILE A 677 -27.27 -64.97 -13.44
CA ILE A 677 -27.79 -66.32 -13.52
C ILE A 677 -26.78 -67.28 -14.22
N MET A 678 -26.09 -66.80 -15.28
CA MET A 678 -25.07 -67.61 -15.97
C MET A 678 -23.89 -67.89 -15.06
N ILE A 679 -23.42 -66.86 -14.29
CA ILE A 679 -22.29 -66.99 -13.36
C ILE A 679 -22.66 -67.96 -12.23
N VAL A 680 -23.83 -67.82 -11.62
CA VAL A 680 -24.31 -68.71 -10.54
C VAL A 680 -24.53 -70.13 -11.07
N GLY A 681 -25.15 -70.24 -12.25
CA GLY A 681 -25.34 -71.51 -12.89
C GLY A 681 -24.05 -72.23 -13.26
N GLY A 682 -23.07 -71.45 -13.76
CA GLY A 682 -21.70 -71.89 -14.03
C GLY A 682 -20.96 -72.35 -12.77
N LEU A 683 -21.08 -71.61 -11.68
CA LEU A 683 -20.46 -72.01 -10.41
C LEU A 683 -21.09 -73.26 -9.83
N VAL A 684 -22.44 -73.42 -9.90
CA VAL A 684 -23.17 -74.61 -9.44
C VAL A 684 -22.80 -75.78 -10.32
N GLY A 685 -22.74 -75.59 -11.65
CA GLY A 685 -22.31 -76.59 -12.59
C GLY A 685 -20.90 -77.08 -12.32
N LEU A 686 -19.97 -76.17 -12.10
CA LEU A 686 -18.58 -76.49 -11.74
C LEU A 686 -18.53 -77.25 -10.41
N ARG A 687 -19.33 -76.86 -9.43
CA ARG A 687 -19.39 -77.60 -8.16
C ARG A 687 -19.91 -78.99 -8.32
N ILE A 688 -20.91 -79.19 -9.17
CA ILE A 688 -21.45 -80.56 -9.49
C ILE A 688 -20.36 -81.35 -10.19
N VAL A 689 -19.65 -80.78 -11.21
CA VAL A 689 -18.57 -81.49 -11.93
C VAL A 689 -17.43 -81.85 -10.96
N PHE A 690 -17.05 -80.92 -10.05
CA PHE A 690 -16.00 -81.23 -9.07
C PHE A 690 -16.47 -82.32 -8.08
N THR A 691 -17.74 -82.38 -7.73
CA THR A 691 -18.29 -83.41 -6.85
C THR A 691 -18.26 -84.77 -7.53
N VAL A 692 -18.68 -84.78 -8.80
CA VAL A 692 -18.67 -85.98 -9.61
C VAL A 692 -17.21 -86.47 -9.84
N LEU A 693 -16.29 -85.56 -10.14
CA LEU A 693 -14.90 -85.92 -10.34
C LEU A 693 -14.25 -86.42 -9.03
N SER A 694 -14.65 -85.78 -7.86
CA SER A 694 -14.25 -86.24 -6.54
C SER A 694 -14.74 -87.68 -6.22
N ILE A 695 -15.98 -87.97 -6.61
CA ILE A 695 -16.59 -89.28 -6.43
C ILE A 695 -15.88 -90.30 -7.34
N VAL A 696 -15.65 -89.96 -8.63
CA VAL A 696 -14.93 -90.81 -9.58
C VAL A 696 -13.50 -91.06 -9.10
N ASN A 697 -12.83 -90.07 -8.59
CA ASN A 697 -11.48 -90.20 -8.08
C ASN A 697 -11.44 -91.01 -6.78
N ARG A 698 -12.45 -90.96 -5.92
CA ARG A 698 -12.60 -91.88 -4.76
C ARG A 698 -12.85 -93.29 -5.15
N VAL A 699 -13.64 -93.49 -6.17
CA VAL A 699 -13.91 -94.83 -6.73
C VAL A 699 -12.64 -95.47 -7.38
N ARG A 700 -11.83 -94.61 -8.00
CA ARG A 700 -10.56 -95.02 -8.66
C ARG A 700 -9.43 -95.33 -7.67
N GLN A 701 -9.47 -94.72 -6.46
CA GLN A 701 -8.46 -94.91 -5.44
C GLN A 701 -8.81 -95.95 -4.37
N GLY A 702 -9.89 -96.73 -4.62
CA GLY A 702 -10.24 -97.85 -3.79
C GLY A 702 -9.47 -99.13 -4.12
N TYR A 703 -8.22 -99.18 -3.78
CA TYR A 703 -7.48 -100.42 -3.41
C TYR A 703 -6.00 -100.12 -3.26
N SER A 704 -5.54 -100.08 -2.04
CA SER A 704 -4.40 -100.68 -1.40
C SER A 704 -3.95 -100.03 -0.12
N PRO A 705 -3.47 -100.87 0.85
CA PRO A 705 -3.40 -100.42 2.23
C PRO A 705 -2.05 -99.93 2.69
N LEU A 706 -2.12 -99.21 3.69
CA LEU A 706 -1.22 -98.98 4.84
C LEU A 706 0.31 -98.95 4.62
N SER A 707 0.92 -97.89 4.99
CA SER A 707 1.86 -97.94 6.12
C SER A 707 2.33 -96.61 6.60
N PHE A 708 2.52 -96.55 7.83
CA PHE A 708 2.92 -95.60 8.85
C PHE A 708 4.24 -94.95 8.74
N GLN A 709 4.38 -93.81 9.46
CA GLN A 709 5.47 -93.29 10.28
C GLN A 709 6.20 -92.13 9.66
N THR A 710 6.37 -91.15 10.27
CA THR A 710 6.56 -90.37 11.51
C THR A 710 7.72 -89.46 11.43
N ARG A 711 7.47 -88.30 11.99
CA ARG A 711 8.37 -87.42 12.76
C ARG A 711 9.29 -86.37 12.11
N PHE A 712 9.09 -85.12 12.54
CA PHE A 712 9.87 -83.94 12.76
C PHE A 712 11.35 -84.27 13.13
N PRO A 713 12.28 -83.18 13.19
CA PRO A 713 12.08 -81.74 13.22
C PRO A 713 13.18 -80.93 12.51
N ALA A 714 13.01 -79.59 12.56
CA ALA A 714 13.96 -78.52 12.18
C ALA A 714 15.27 -78.56 12.97
N PRO A 715 16.38 -77.87 12.68
CA PRO A 715 16.38 -76.41 12.62
C PRO A 715 17.52 -75.74 11.80
N ARG A 716 17.34 -74.39 11.63
CA ARG A 716 18.28 -73.27 11.67
C ARG A 716 19.65 -73.25 10.98
N GLY A 717 19.90 -72.13 10.37
CA GLY A 717 21.23 -71.45 10.37
C GLY A 717 21.68 -70.96 9.03
N LEU A 718 21.54 -69.73 8.88
CA LEU A 718 22.57 -68.68 8.74
C LEU A 718 23.46 -68.67 7.48
N ASP A 719 23.40 -67.53 6.88
CA ASP A 719 24.49 -66.71 6.24
C ASP A 719 24.77 -66.87 4.74
N ARG A 720 24.66 -65.67 4.21
CA ARG A 720 25.25 -65.08 3.01
C ARG A 720 26.72 -65.46 2.84
N PRO A 721 27.45 -65.24 1.71
CA PRO A 721 27.17 -64.24 0.66
C PRO A 721 27.64 -64.61 -0.78
N GLU A 722 27.28 -63.72 -1.66
CA GLU A 722 28.01 -63.15 -2.81
C GLU A 722 28.69 -64.06 -3.87
N GLY A 723 28.42 -63.72 -5.12
CA GLY A 723 29.46 -63.75 -6.13
C GLY A 723 29.06 -64.36 -7.48
N ILE A 724 28.72 -63.59 -8.42
CA ILE A 724 29.37 -63.38 -9.73
C ILE A 724 29.24 -64.55 -10.76
N GLU A 725 28.58 -64.22 -11.86
CA GLU A 725 28.93 -64.43 -13.28
C GLU A 725 28.94 -65.79 -13.94
N GLU A 726 28.26 -65.75 -14.99
CA GLU A 726 28.56 -66.05 -16.41
C GLU A 726 28.24 -67.43 -17.04
N GLU A 727 27.54 -67.24 -18.07
CA GLU A 727 27.66 -67.91 -19.42
C GLU A 727 27.46 -69.36 -19.61
N GLY A 728 26.59 -69.63 -20.55
CA GLY A 728 26.93 -70.44 -21.68
C GLY A 728 26.34 -71.85 -21.84
N GLY A 729 25.62 -72.02 -22.91
CA GLY A 729 25.73 -73.23 -23.67
C GLY A 729 24.53 -74.15 -23.84
N GLU A 730 23.99 -74.05 -24.95
CA GLU A 730 23.35 -74.93 -25.88
C GLU A 730 23.33 -76.48 -25.61
N ARG A 731 22.27 -77.03 -25.99
CA ARG A 731 22.06 -78.24 -26.84
C ARG A 731 21.05 -79.27 -26.38
N ASP A 732 20.09 -79.32 -27.23
CA ASP A 732 19.35 -80.47 -27.86
C ASP A 732 19.33 -81.89 -27.18
N ARG A 733 18.19 -82.37 -27.09
CA ARG A 733 17.77 -83.64 -27.78
C ARG A 733 16.49 -84.25 -27.23
N ASP A 734 15.61 -84.30 -28.18
CA ASP A 734 14.59 -85.27 -28.45
C ASP A 734 14.20 -86.36 -27.45
N ARG A 735 12.92 -86.57 -27.22
CA ARG A 735 12.18 -87.74 -27.55
C ARG A 735 10.76 -87.78 -27.04
N SER A 736 9.99 -88.01 -28.01
CA SER A 736 8.59 -88.43 -28.10
C SER A 736 7.95 -89.03 -26.86
N ARG A 737 6.75 -88.71 -26.65
CA ARG A 737 5.80 -89.34 -25.96
C ARG A 737 4.36 -89.16 -25.83
N PRO A 738 3.34 -89.65 -25.43
CA PRO A 738 2.16 -89.82 -26.24
C PRO A 738 0.96 -88.93 -25.87
N LEU A 739 0.05 -88.90 -26.84
CA LEU A 739 -1.02 -87.91 -27.09
C LEU A 739 -2.16 -87.78 -26.03
N VAL A 740 -2.14 -88.48 -24.93
CA VAL A 740 -3.25 -88.51 -23.97
C VAL A 740 -3.11 -87.52 -22.84
N HIS A 741 -1.93 -86.91 -22.67
CA HIS A 741 -1.72 -85.85 -21.65
C HIS A 741 -1.97 -84.44 -22.14
N GLY A 742 -2.18 -84.25 -23.44
CA GLY A 742 -2.24 -82.89 -24.04
C GLY A 742 -3.51 -82.16 -23.66
N LEU A 743 -4.63 -82.79 -23.56
CA LEU A 743 -5.92 -82.14 -23.29
C LEU A 743 -6.09 -81.71 -21.82
N LEU A 744 -5.57 -82.51 -20.90
CA LEU A 744 -5.58 -82.16 -19.48
C LEU A 744 -4.56 -81.02 -19.12
N ALA A 745 -3.42 -80.93 -19.80
CA ALA A 745 -2.41 -79.91 -19.63
C ALA A 745 -2.92 -78.61 -20.16
N LEU A 746 -3.62 -78.58 -21.29
CA LEU A 746 -4.25 -77.31 -21.80
C LEU A 746 -5.31 -76.80 -20.85
N ILE A 747 -6.16 -77.70 -20.31
CA ILE A 747 -7.19 -77.27 -19.34
C ILE A 747 -6.53 -76.75 -18.02
N TRP A 748 -5.42 -77.32 -17.57
CA TRP A 748 -4.63 -76.88 -16.44
C TRP A 748 -3.95 -75.55 -16.67
N ASP A 749 -3.41 -75.28 -17.83
CA ASP A 749 -2.78 -73.97 -18.15
C ASP A 749 -3.82 -72.90 -18.31
N ASP A 750 -5.00 -73.22 -18.87
CA ASP A 750 -6.11 -72.22 -18.90
C ASP A 750 -6.68 -71.95 -17.53
N LEU A 751 -6.83 -72.91 -16.67
CA LEU A 751 -7.27 -72.76 -15.28
C LEU A 751 -6.23 -72.03 -14.47
N ARG A 752 -4.94 -72.26 -14.69
CA ARG A 752 -3.82 -71.56 -14.04
C ARG A 752 -3.77 -70.13 -14.50
N SER A 753 -3.97 -69.85 -15.78
CA SER A 753 -4.01 -68.47 -16.28
C SER A 753 -5.21 -67.68 -15.75
N LEU A 754 -6.37 -68.36 -15.62
CA LEU A 754 -7.59 -67.77 -15.06
C LEU A 754 -7.44 -67.49 -13.55
N CYS A 755 -6.81 -68.41 -12.83
CA CYS A 755 -6.49 -68.26 -11.40
C CYS A 755 -5.48 -67.12 -11.18
N LEU A 756 -4.42 -66.99 -12.02
CA LEU A 756 -3.45 -65.94 -11.97
C LEU A 756 -4.10 -64.58 -12.30
N PHE A 757 -4.97 -64.56 -13.32
CA PHE A 757 -5.70 -63.35 -13.68
C PHE A 757 -6.60 -62.88 -12.54
N SER A 758 -7.36 -63.81 -11.93
CA SER A 758 -8.20 -63.53 -10.76
C SER A 758 -7.37 -63.05 -9.58
N TYR A 759 -6.21 -63.67 -9.34
CA TYR A 759 -5.28 -63.24 -8.28
C TYR A 759 -4.74 -61.85 -8.51
N HIS A 760 -4.34 -61.51 -9.74
CA HIS A 760 -3.85 -60.17 -10.08
C HIS A 760 -4.94 -59.11 -9.91
N ARG A 761 -6.15 -59.40 -10.34
CA ARG A 761 -7.29 -58.49 -10.17
C ARG A 761 -7.64 -58.28 -8.68
N LEU A 762 -7.63 -59.39 -7.91
CA LEU A 762 -7.87 -59.27 -6.46
C LEU A 762 -6.75 -58.50 -5.75
N ARG A 763 -5.49 -58.73 -6.16
CA ARG A 763 -4.34 -57.98 -5.65
C ARG A 763 -4.46 -56.50 -5.99
N ASP A 764 -4.86 -56.16 -7.21
CA ASP A 764 -5.04 -54.78 -7.64
C ASP A 764 -6.14 -54.07 -6.85
N LEU A 765 -7.26 -54.78 -6.60
CA LEU A 765 -8.35 -54.28 -5.77
C LEU A 765 -7.90 -54.04 -4.34
N ILE A 766 -7.12 -54.94 -3.77
CA ILE A 766 -6.56 -54.78 -2.41
C ILE A 766 -5.61 -53.58 -2.36
N LEU A 767 -4.77 -53.41 -3.42
CA LEU A 767 -3.87 -52.25 -3.50
C LEU A 767 -4.61 -50.92 -3.63
N ILE A 768 -5.69 -50.89 -4.40
CA ILE A 768 -6.56 -49.70 -4.49
C ILE A 768 -7.21 -49.43 -3.15
N ALA A 769 -7.73 -50.42 -2.47
CA ALA A 769 -8.32 -50.31 -1.14
C ALA A 769 -7.28 -49.76 -0.11
N ALA A 770 -6.05 -50.31 -0.18
CA ALA A 770 -4.96 -49.89 0.68
C ALA A 770 -4.60 -48.40 0.43
N ARG A 771 -4.58 -47.96 -0.83
CA ARG A 771 -4.34 -46.55 -1.18
C ARG A 771 -5.47 -45.66 -0.68
N ILE A 772 -6.72 -46.09 -0.77
CA ILE A 772 -7.87 -45.34 -0.25
C ILE A 772 -7.75 -45.18 1.27
N VAL A 773 -7.37 -46.24 1.98
CA VAL A 773 -7.17 -46.21 3.44
C VAL A 773 -5.99 -45.30 3.80
N GLU A 774 -4.89 -45.29 3.05
CA GLU A 774 -3.74 -44.41 3.25
C GLU A 774 -4.12 -42.96 3.02
N LEU A 775 -4.91 -42.67 1.96
CA LEU A 775 -5.38 -41.32 1.64
C LEU A 775 -6.31 -40.79 2.74
N LEU A 776 -7.22 -41.64 3.23
CA LEU A 776 -8.10 -41.28 4.34
C LEU A 776 -7.32 -41.08 5.64
N GLY A 777 -6.29 -41.90 5.86
CA GLY A 777 -5.39 -41.78 7.00
C GLY A 777 -4.58 -40.49 6.98
N ARG A 778 -4.07 -40.10 5.80
CA ARG A 778 -3.34 -38.82 5.64
C ARG A 778 -4.23 -37.61 5.91
N ARG A 779 -5.44 -37.63 5.36
CA ARG A 779 -6.40 -36.55 5.60
C ARG A 779 -6.85 -36.51 7.08
N GLY A 780 -7.05 -37.64 7.69
CA GLY A 780 -7.35 -37.75 9.10
C GLY A 780 -6.20 -37.24 9.96
N TRP A 781 -4.95 -37.54 9.58
CA TRP A 781 -3.76 -37.09 10.27
C TRP A 781 -3.57 -35.58 10.14
N GLU A 782 -3.84 -35.01 8.95
CA GLU A 782 -3.82 -33.56 8.74
C GLU A 782 -4.89 -32.85 9.55
N ALA A 783 -6.08 -33.41 9.65
CA ALA A 783 -7.13 -32.91 10.49
C ALA A 783 -6.74 -32.92 11.97
N LEU A 784 -6.14 -34.03 12.43
CA LEU A 784 -5.63 -34.14 13.80
C LEU A 784 -4.53 -33.14 14.10
N LYS A 785 -3.62 -32.91 13.14
CA LYS A 785 -2.55 -31.90 13.24
C LYS A 785 -3.14 -30.48 13.32
N TYR A 786 -4.15 -30.22 12.53
CA TYR A 786 -4.89 -28.96 12.52
C TYR A 786 -5.56 -28.73 13.88
N TRP A 787 -6.23 -29.75 14.42
CA TRP A 787 -6.85 -29.71 15.75
C TRP A 787 -5.80 -29.51 16.86
N GLY A 788 -4.63 -30.12 16.71
CA GLY A 788 -3.51 -29.94 17.63
C GLY A 788 -3.01 -28.50 17.66
N ASN A 789 -2.82 -27.90 16.49
CA ASN A 789 -2.42 -26.49 16.36
C ASN A 789 -3.48 -25.53 16.91
N LEU A 790 -4.74 -25.85 16.68
CA LEU A 790 -5.87 -25.07 17.23
C LEU A 790 -5.87 -25.13 18.77
N LEU A 791 -5.65 -26.31 19.32
CA LEU A 791 -5.56 -26.52 20.78
C LEU A 791 -4.37 -25.76 21.38
N GLN A 792 -3.22 -25.78 20.71
CA GLN A 792 -2.02 -25.05 21.12
C GLN A 792 -2.26 -23.52 21.10
N TYR A 793 -2.92 -23.03 20.08
CA TYR A 793 -3.34 -21.62 19.98
C TYR A 793 -4.25 -21.25 21.17
N TRP A 794 -5.21 -22.08 21.49
CA TRP A 794 -6.14 -21.90 22.60
C TRP A 794 -5.43 -21.85 23.95
N ILE A 795 -4.45 -22.73 24.14
CA ILE A 795 -3.65 -22.78 25.38
C ILE A 795 -2.83 -21.49 25.51
N GLN A 796 -2.26 -21.02 24.43
CA GLN A 796 -1.47 -19.77 24.40
C GLN A 796 -2.36 -18.56 24.70
N GLU A 797 -3.56 -18.50 24.14
CA GLU A 797 -4.51 -17.41 24.38
C GLU A 797 -5.01 -17.39 25.81
N LEU A 798 -5.27 -18.57 26.39
CA LEU A 798 -5.62 -18.71 27.79
C LEU A 798 -4.49 -18.27 28.70
N LYS A 799 -3.25 -18.62 28.37
CA LYS A 799 -2.06 -18.21 29.11
C LYS A 799 -1.89 -16.69 29.09
N ASN A 800 -2.06 -16.07 27.93
CA ASN A 800 -1.96 -14.60 27.77
C ASN A 800 -3.05 -13.89 28.54
N SER A 801 -4.28 -14.44 28.54
CA SER A 801 -5.41 -13.88 29.27
C SER A 801 -5.18 -14.02 30.79
N ALA A 802 -4.61 -15.12 31.23
CA ALA A 802 -4.27 -15.33 32.64
C ALA A 802 -3.17 -14.36 33.09
N VAL A 803 -2.12 -14.15 32.29
CA VAL A 803 -1.03 -13.21 32.59
C VAL A 803 -1.56 -11.79 32.72
N SER A 804 -2.46 -11.37 31.80
CA SER A 804 -3.06 -10.04 31.87
C SER A 804 -3.97 -9.86 33.09
N LEU A 805 -4.68 -10.92 33.48
CA LEU A 805 -5.50 -10.95 34.68
C LEU A 805 -4.64 -10.80 35.93
N PHE A 806 -3.55 -11.57 36.04
CA PHE A 806 -2.61 -11.48 37.15
C PHE A 806 -1.96 -10.11 37.22
N GLY A 807 -1.62 -9.52 36.09
CA GLY A 807 -1.10 -8.16 36.01
C GLY A 807 -2.10 -7.12 36.54
N ALA A 808 -3.36 -7.24 36.16
CA ALA A 808 -4.42 -6.36 36.63
C ALA A 808 -4.64 -6.51 38.12
N ILE A 809 -4.62 -7.73 38.64
CA ILE A 809 -4.75 -8.03 40.09
C ILE A 809 -3.55 -7.46 40.86
N ALA A 810 -2.33 -7.61 40.32
CA ALA A 810 -1.12 -7.11 40.99
C ALA A 810 -1.13 -5.56 41.05
N ILE A 811 -1.61 -4.88 39.99
CA ILE A 811 -1.75 -3.42 39.97
C ILE A 811 -2.82 -2.98 40.97
N ALA A 812 -3.95 -3.68 41.03
CA ALA A 812 -5.05 -3.38 41.98
C ALA A 812 -4.62 -3.56 43.44
N VAL A 813 -3.82 -4.58 43.76
CA VAL A 813 -3.27 -4.79 45.09
C VAL A 813 -2.27 -3.70 45.47
N ALA A 814 -1.51 -3.21 44.49
CA ALA A 814 -0.52 -2.15 44.72
C ALA A 814 -1.15 -0.76 44.91
N GLU A 815 -2.34 -0.51 44.40
CA GLU A 815 -3.01 0.82 44.43
C GLU A 815 -4.04 0.99 45.56
N GLY A 816 -4.31 -0.07 46.36
CA GLY A 816 -5.21 0.00 47.55
C GLY A 816 -6.67 -0.31 47.24
N THR A 817 -7.45 -0.44 48.32
CA THR A 817 -8.74 -1.12 48.31
C THR A 817 -9.92 -0.44 47.61
N ASP A 818 -9.79 0.84 47.23
CA ASP A 818 -10.93 1.59 46.65
C ASP A 818 -11.26 1.28 45.19
N ARG A 819 -10.41 0.51 44.51
CA ARG A 819 -10.62 0.17 43.08
C ARG A 819 -10.97 -1.31 42.84
N ILE A 820 -11.16 -2.07 43.91
CA ILE A 820 -11.45 -3.51 43.80
C ILE A 820 -12.76 -3.77 43.03
N ILE A 821 -13.77 -2.93 43.22
CA ILE A 821 -15.07 -3.07 42.58
C ILE A 821 -14.96 -2.81 41.07
N GLU A 822 -14.17 -1.82 40.68
CA GLU A 822 -13.96 -1.48 39.25
C GLU A 822 -13.17 -2.59 38.54
N VAL A 823 -12.17 -3.15 39.20
CA VAL A 823 -11.38 -4.27 38.68
C VAL A 823 -12.25 -5.52 38.56
N ALA A 824 -13.10 -5.81 39.54
CA ALA A 824 -14.04 -6.94 39.49
C ALA A 824 -15.02 -6.81 38.33
N GLN A 825 -15.52 -5.60 38.04
CA GLN A 825 -16.37 -5.34 36.89
C GLN A 825 -15.63 -5.48 35.55
N ARG A 826 -14.37 -5.09 35.46
CA ARG A 826 -13.53 -5.29 34.28
C ARG A 826 -13.25 -6.78 34.03
N ILE A 827 -12.98 -7.53 35.11
CA ILE A 827 -12.78 -8.99 35.07
C ILE A 827 -14.07 -9.68 34.59
N GLY A 828 -15.23 -9.28 35.14
CA GLY A 828 -16.52 -9.84 34.72
C GLY A 828 -16.82 -9.59 33.25
N ARG A 829 -16.51 -8.37 32.72
CA ARG A 829 -16.66 -8.05 31.32
C ARG A 829 -15.69 -8.84 30.42
N ALA A 830 -14.44 -9.03 30.87
CA ALA A 830 -13.46 -9.82 30.14
C ALA A 830 -13.91 -11.31 30.04
N PHE A 831 -14.47 -11.86 31.12
CA PHE A 831 -15.00 -13.24 31.12
C PHE A 831 -16.21 -13.38 30.16
N LEU A 832 -17.08 -12.38 30.12
CA LEU A 832 -18.24 -12.40 29.22
C LEU A 832 -17.85 -12.27 27.74
N HIS A 833 -16.66 -11.72 27.43
CA HIS A 833 -16.16 -11.61 26.07
C HIS A 833 -15.45 -12.89 25.55
N ILE A 834 -15.09 -13.81 26.45
CA ILE A 834 -14.44 -15.07 26.06
C ILE A 834 -15.33 -15.90 25.12
N PRO A 835 -16.62 -16.13 25.43
CA PRO A 835 -17.47 -16.89 24.50
C PRO A 835 -17.64 -16.21 23.13
N ARG A 836 -17.67 -14.87 23.09
CA ARG A 836 -17.76 -14.13 21.83
C ARG A 836 -16.50 -14.29 20.97
N ARG A 837 -15.33 -14.25 21.59
CA ARG A 837 -14.06 -14.49 20.89
C ARG A 837 -13.92 -15.94 20.41
N ILE A 838 -14.42 -16.88 21.20
CA ILE A 838 -14.49 -18.31 20.85
C ILE A 838 -15.34 -18.47 19.57
N ARG A 839 -16.54 -17.88 19.55
CA ARG A 839 -17.43 -17.93 18.41
C ARG A 839 -16.80 -17.33 17.14
N GLN A 840 -16.15 -16.17 17.27
CA GLN A 840 -15.46 -15.51 16.15
C GLN A 840 -14.26 -16.31 15.66
N GLY A 841 -13.56 -17.00 16.58
CA GLY A 841 -12.48 -17.91 16.20
C GLY A 841 -12.99 -19.10 15.38
N LEU A 842 -14.10 -19.68 15.83
CA LEU A 842 -14.74 -20.81 15.14
C LEU A 842 -15.29 -20.40 13.77
N GLU A 843 -15.90 -19.23 13.66
CA GLU A 843 -16.37 -18.69 12.38
C GLU A 843 -15.23 -18.47 11.39
N ARG A 844 -14.06 -18.03 11.86
CA ARG A 844 -12.87 -17.83 11.01
C ARG A 844 -12.21 -19.12 10.55
N THR A 845 -12.43 -20.21 11.27
CA THR A 845 -11.84 -21.51 10.90
C THR A 845 -12.76 -22.37 10.03
N LEU A 846 -14.04 -22.01 9.96
CA LEU A 846 -15.01 -22.71 9.11
C LEU A 846 -15.20 -22.05 7.75
N LEU A 847 -14.71 -20.85 7.55
CA LEU A 847 -14.67 -20.13 6.27
C LEU A 847 -13.28 -20.29 5.64
#